data_a9c1b097e2100904dd3b1bc809582199
#
_entry.id   a9c1b097e2100904dd3b1bc809582199
#
_cell.length_a   1.000
_cell.length_b   1.000
_cell.length_c   1.000
_cell.angle_alpha   90.00
_cell.angle_beta   90.00
_cell.angle_gamma   90.00
#
_symmetry.space_group_name_H-M   'P 1'
#
loop_
_entity.id
_entity.type
_entity.pdbx_description
1 polymer ?
#
loop_
_entity_poly.entity_id
_entity_poly.type
_entity_poly.pdbx_seq_one_letter_code
_entity_poly.pdbx_strand_id
1 'polypeptide(L)'
;MSKKILFQILSCLIISISSIHVLAQSTQRERLSLDKGWLFHQGGIPFPIIRGQGQTYATSKAGSATGAAAPNYDDNKWPRLNLPHDWAVEMPFDSKENVAQGYRKRGYGWYRRSFKLSPVDRGKYIELQFDGIATNATIWFNGSVVHRIWSGYTSSYIDITQLAKYGDDVNIVAVKVDAEAHEGWWYEGAGIYRHTWLVKCAPVHIVTDGVFANPVKMAENSWLIPAEITLENSGTATADATIEFTLYDKKGYKVAQAQTKASVSPLQQSTASIQLPVQKPVLWTLENPELYYAKTTILQKDAVVDEVITKCGFRTIAFTADSGFYLNGKHVKIKGVCNHQDHAGVGVAVPDAIWEFRLRKLKEMGVNAYRCAHHAPAAEFLEACDSLGILVIDENRNFNVSPEYIRQLEWMVRRDRNHPSIILWSVFNEEPMQGTEQGYEMVRKMGAVVKALDTTRPVTAAMNGGLFAPVNVFKAVDVVGFNYQMQSYDRFHKENPAMKMTSSEDVSAFEVRGEYVTDRSRHIMSSYDKENAIWGSTHRAGWKAVAERQFLAGCFVWTGFDYRGEPTPFTWPSASSFFGIMDLCGFPKTAYWIHQAQWREDINVLQLVPHWTWPRDSIGKNIKVMALSNADSVKILLNGKMIGGQKVDQYEMNTFQISYQPGKLEAIGYKKGKEVSRFKMETTGAPVALQLIADRKTLANDGCDAMPITIQALDSKGRAVPTANIPVEFEISGGGKIIGLGNGNPNSHEAEKGNKRSLFNGLAQVIIQSDEGDNESIKLVARSTGLKSAVVIIPFHRVVPKPYVSVLLPALVLDQWRASVIFQVRPDPNQKIADNDMNSWMPVKYGQLQEMAGGRYLIYRTTFMPYDEQQRKGGQLTFQKITGKAEVWMDGKLIGTKSDGATSDWVVPFSSGRGERLLSVLIEAESGSKAGLGGVVSVKAINN
;
A
#
# COMPACT_ATOMS: atom_id res chain seq x y z
N MET A 1 53.34 -1.89 -42.14
CA MET A 1 51.94 -2.18 -41.65
C MET A 1 51.13 -0.90 -41.61
N SER A 2 50.06 -0.87 -42.38
CA SER A 2 49.30 0.39 -42.55
C SER A 2 48.39 0.66 -41.34
N LYS A 3 48.18 1.93 -41.00
CA LYS A 3 47.28 2.37 -39.91
C LYS A 3 45.86 1.76 -39.96
N LYS A 4 45.39 1.25 -41.06
CA LYS A 4 44.12 0.54 -41.23
C LYS A 4 44.10 -0.85 -40.56
N ILE A 5 45.22 -1.57 -40.57
CA ILE A 5 45.29 -2.90 -39.94
C ILE A 5 45.33 -2.78 -38.40
N LEU A 6 45.98 -1.74 -37.90
CA LEU A 6 46.00 -1.47 -36.45
C LEU A 6 44.62 -1.08 -35.91
N PHE A 7 43.79 -0.36 -36.69
CA PHE A 7 42.43 0.01 -36.31
C PHE A 7 41.44 -1.16 -36.32
N GLN A 8 41.60 -2.10 -37.27
CA GLN A 8 40.79 -3.33 -37.32
C GLN A 8 41.13 -4.29 -36.18
N ILE A 9 42.41 -4.42 -35.80
CA ILE A 9 42.82 -5.23 -34.66
C ILE A 9 42.35 -4.61 -33.33
N LEU A 10 42.37 -3.28 -33.19
CA LEU A 10 41.86 -2.60 -32.01
C LEU A 10 40.32 -2.69 -31.90
N SER A 11 39.60 -2.63 -33.03
CA SER A 11 38.13 -2.83 -33.07
C SER A 11 37.71 -4.25 -32.72
N CYS A 12 38.45 -5.26 -33.16
CA CYS A 12 38.18 -6.65 -32.79
C CYS A 12 38.51 -6.94 -31.31
N LEU A 13 39.54 -6.28 -30.75
CA LEU A 13 39.85 -6.43 -29.34
C LEU A 13 38.78 -5.74 -28.42
N ILE A 14 38.26 -4.58 -28.85
CA ILE A 14 37.20 -3.86 -28.10
C ILE A 14 35.88 -4.64 -28.14
N ILE A 15 35.55 -5.30 -29.29
CA ILE A 15 34.34 -6.13 -29.42
C ILE A 15 34.49 -7.44 -28.58
N SER A 16 35.70 -8.01 -28.49
CA SER A 16 35.94 -9.20 -27.64
C SER A 16 35.90 -8.89 -26.14
N ILE A 17 36.29 -7.69 -25.71
CA ILE A 17 36.22 -7.27 -24.31
C ILE A 17 34.77 -6.93 -23.92
N SER A 18 33.95 -6.41 -24.84
CA SER A 18 32.52 -6.17 -24.60
C SER A 18 31.72 -7.46 -24.45
N SER A 19 32.14 -8.56 -25.09
CA SER A 19 31.46 -9.86 -25.00
C SER A 19 31.76 -10.62 -23.69
N ILE A 20 32.88 -10.32 -23.06
CA ILE A 20 33.28 -10.97 -21.77
C ILE A 20 32.54 -10.31 -20.57
N HIS A 21 32.09 -9.06 -20.69
CA HIS A 21 31.34 -8.38 -19.63
C HIS A 21 29.86 -8.80 -19.53
N VAL A 22 29.30 -9.48 -20.53
CA VAL A 22 27.91 -9.96 -20.55
C VAL A 22 27.73 -11.29 -19.81
N LEU A 23 28.81 -12.05 -19.57
CA LEU A 23 28.75 -13.35 -18.88
C LEU A 23 29.04 -13.31 -17.37
N ALA A 24 29.35 -12.13 -16.79
CA ALA A 24 29.66 -11.98 -15.37
C ALA A 24 28.49 -11.43 -14.53
N GLN A 25 27.27 -11.37 -15.08
CA GLN A 25 26.13 -10.69 -14.43
C GLN A 25 25.14 -11.62 -13.68
N SER A 26 25.50 -12.87 -13.38
CA SER A 26 24.49 -13.86 -12.91
C SER A 26 24.54 -14.28 -11.43
N THR A 27 25.26 -13.55 -10.57
CA THR A 27 25.42 -13.96 -9.16
C THR A 27 24.86 -13.00 -8.12
N GLN A 28 24.35 -11.83 -8.49
CA GLN A 28 23.77 -10.87 -7.54
C GLN A 28 22.34 -11.23 -7.15
N ARG A 29 21.98 -10.81 -5.94
CA ARG A 29 20.59 -10.89 -5.44
C ARG A 29 19.62 -10.19 -6.38
N GLU A 30 18.53 -10.85 -6.69
CA GLU A 30 17.38 -10.27 -7.39
C GLU A 30 16.17 -10.28 -6.44
N ARG A 31 15.55 -9.14 -6.19
CA ARG A 31 14.24 -9.04 -5.51
C ARG A 31 13.24 -8.50 -6.51
N LEU A 32 12.36 -9.38 -6.98
CA LEU A 32 11.40 -9.10 -8.06
C LEU A 32 10.00 -8.99 -7.47
N SER A 33 9.25 -7.94 -7.80
CA SER A 33 7.83 -7.86 -7.44
C SER A 33 7.06 -9.01 -8.10
N LEU A 34 6.24 -9.69 -7.31
CA LEU A 34 5.32 -10.72 -7.79
C LEU A 34 3.87 -10.23 -7.80
N ASP A 35 3.63 -8.93 -7.61
CA ASP A 35 2.29 -8.35 -7.44
C ASP A 35 1.42 -8.41 -8.68
N LYS A 36 2.02 -8.44 -9.88
CA LYS A 36 1.25 -8.38 -11.14
C LYS A 36 0.70 -9.73 -11.57
N GLY A 37 -0.54 -9.72 -12.06
CA GLY A 37 -1.10 -10.81 -12.84
C GLY A 37 -1.58 -12.02 -12.05
N TRP A 38 -2.02 -11.85 -10.82
CA TRP A 38 -2.69 -12.89 -10.05
C TRP A 38 -4.09 -13.17 -10.61
N LEU A 39 -4.48 -14.43 -10.63
CA LEU A 39 -5.85 -14.88 -10.87
C LEU A 39 -6.55 -14.99 -9.51
N PHE A 40 -7.77 -14.49 -9.41
CA PHE A 40 -8.52 -14.46 -8.15
C PHE A 40 -9.91 -15.09 -8.30
N HIS A 41 -10.31 -15.85 -7.29
CA HIS A 41 -11.68 -16.37 -7.15
C HIS A 41 -12.17 -16.08 -5.75
N GLN A 42 -13.29 -15.36 -5.67
CA GLN A 42 -13.96 -15.13 -4.40
C GLN A 42 -14.87 -16.30 -4.04
N GLY A 43 -14.78 -16.72 -2.78
CA GLY A 43 -15.58 -17.82 -2.24
C GLY A 43 -14.78 -19.11 -2.09
N GLY A 44 -15.40 -20.07 -1.41
CA GLY A 44 -14.83 -21.38 -1.17
C GLY A 44 -14.94 -22.29 -2.41
N ILE A 45 -13.87 -22.96 -2.74
CA ILE A 45 -13.87 -24.04 -3.73
C ILE A 45 -13.68 -25.35 -2.96
N PRO A 46 -14.67 -26.25 -2.97
CA PRO A 46 -14.54 -27.51 -2.27
C PRO A 46 -13.47 -28.39 -2.92
N PHE A 47 -12.70 -29.08 -2.09
CA PHE A 47 -11.79 -30.11 -2.59
C PHE A 47 -12.59 -31.30 -3.18
N PRO A 48 -12.08 -31.92 -4.26
CA PRO A 48 -12.74 -33.09 -4.84
C PRO A 48 -12.89 -34.23 -3.81
N ILE A 49 -14.04 -34.89 -3.83
CA ILE A 49 -14.26 -36.08 -2.99
C ILE A 49 -13.41 -37.21 -3.54
N ILE A 50 -12.49 -37.71 -2.72
CA ILE A 50 -11.63 -38.84 -3.05
C ILE A 50 -12.36 -40.12 -2.70
N ARG A 51 -12.47 -41.03 -3.68
CA ARG A 51 -13.11 -42.32 -3.51
C ARG A 51 -12.14 -43.47 -3.84
N GLY A 52 -11.74 -44.21 -2.83
CA GLY A 52 -10.83 -45.30 -2.98
C GLY A 52 -9.40 -45.11 -2.46
N GLN A 53 -8.85 -46.20 -1.89
CA GLN A 53 -7.56 -46.17 -1.17
C GLN A 53 -6.38 -45.77 -2.06
N GLY A 54 -6.34 -46.23 -3.31
CA GLY A 54 -5.26 -45.89 -4.25
C GLY A 54 -5.22 -44.42 -4.60
N GLN A 55 -6.39 -43.78 -4.76
CA GLN A 55 -6.50 -42.35 -5.02
C GLN A 55 -6.11 -41.56 -3.78
N THR A 56 -6.54 -41.99 -2.57
CA THR A 56 -6.15 -41.37 -1.31
C THR A 56 -4.64 -41.41 -1.13
N TYR A 57 -4.00 -42.58 -1.42
CA TYR A 57 -2.57 -42.71 -1.35
C TYR A 57 -1.84 -41.74 -2.30
N ALA A 58 -2.29 -41.65 -3.56
CA ALA A 58 -1.67 -40.79 -4.56
C ALA A 58 -1.75 -39.29 -4.20
N THR A 59 -2.96 -38.83 -3.76
CA THR A 59 -3.19 -37.41 -3.43
C THR A 59 -2.59 -36.95 -2.10
N SER A 60 -2.13 -37.91 -1.27
CA SER A 60 -1.43 -37.62 -0.01
C SER A 60 0.09 -37.42 -0.21
N LYS A 61 0.60 -37.50 -1.43
CA LYS A 61 2.01 -37.30 -1.73
C LYS A 61 2.33 -35.84 -2.03
N ALA A 62 3.59 -35.46 -1.79
CA ALA A 62 4.06 -34.11 -2.11
C ALA A 62 3.87 -33.82 -3.61
N GLY A 63 3.46 -32.61 -3.94
CA GLY A 63 3.15 -32.17 -5.30
C GLY A 63 1.82 -32.68 -5.87
N SER A 64 1.04 -33.41 -5.10
CA SER A 64 -0.21 -34.05 -5.55
C SER A 64 -1.48 -33.36 -5.02
N ALA A 65 -1.42 -32.06 -4.75
CA ALA A 65 -2.61 -31.28 -4.34
C ALA A 65 -3.74 -31.41 -5.35
N THR A 66 -4.98 -31.37 -4.84
CA THR A 66 -6.21 -31.48 -5.63
C THR A 66 -7.01 -30.18 -5.63
N GLY A 67 -8.02 -30.07 -6.48
CA GLY A 67 -8.86 -28.87 -6.59
C GLY A 67 -8.06 -27.64 -6.99
N ALA A 68 -8.42 -26.48 -6.48
CA ALA A 68 -7.78 -25.21 -6.84
C ALA A 68 -6.29 -25.08 -6.41
N ALA A 69 -5.81 -25.98 -5.56
CA ALA A 69 -4.40 -26.09 -5.20
C ALA A 69 -3.56 -26.90 -6.22
N ALA A 70 -4.22 -27.68 -7.10
CA ALA A 70 -3.51 -28.52 -8.08
C ALA A 70 -2.84 -27.65 -9.17
N PRO A 71 -1.62 -28.02 -9.60
CA PRO A 71 -0.93 -27.28 -10.68
C PRO A 71 -1.73 -27.21 -11.99
N ASN A 72 -2.48 -28.25 -12.33
CA ASN A 72 -3.25 -28.39 -13.56
C ASN A 72 -4.73 -27.98 -13.42
N TYR A 73 -5.09 -27.24 -12.34
CA TYR A 73 -6.45 -26.73 -12.16
C TYR A 73 -6.79 -25.72 -13.26
N ASP A 74 -8.01 -25.83 -13.82
CA ASP A 74 -8.50 -24.89 -14.82
C ASP A 74 -8.97 -23.58 -14.15
N ASP A 75 -8.12 -22.57 -14.22
CA ASP A 75 -8.33 -21.22 -13.68
C ASP A 75 -8.61 -20.16 -14.78
N ASN A 76 -8.84 -20.57 -16.02
CA ASN A 76 -8.99 -19.67 -17.17
C ASN A 76 -10.16 -18.66 -17.04
N LYS A 77 -11.17 -18.98 -16.23
CA LYS A 77 -12.32 -18.10 -15.97
C LYS A 77 -12.12 -17.13 -14.81
N TRP A 78 -11.01 -17.22 -14.11
CA TRP A 78 -10.76 -16.34 -12.98
C TRP A 78 -10.31 -14.96 -13.45
N PRO A 79 -10.90 -13.86 -12.92
CA PRO A 79 -10.44 -12.53 -13.22
C PRO A 79 -8.98 -12.34 -12.79
N ARG A 80 -8.26 -11.54 -13.58
CA ARG A 80 -6.88 -11.17 -13.31
C ARG A 80 -6.83 -9.84 -12.58
N LEU A 81 -5.99 -9.78 -11.55
CA LEU A 81 -5.76 -8.57 -10.77
C LEU A 81 -4.28 -8.41 -10.39
N ASN A 82 -3.94 -7.24 -9.88
CA ASN A 82 -2.65 -6.95 -9.27
C ASN A 82 -2.82 -6.78 -7.75
N LEU A 83 -1.78 -7.13 -7.01
CA LEU A 83 -1.67 -6.88 -5.58
C LEU A 83 -1.10 -5.47 -5.31
N PRO A 84 -1.31 -4.91 -4.14
CA PRO A 84 -2.17 -5.37 -3.01
C PRO A 84 -3.66 -5.43 -3.35
N HIS A 85 -4.41 -6.38 -2.75
CA HIS A 85 -5.82 -6.58 -3.01
C HIS A 85 -6.60 -6.89 -1.71
N ASP A 86 -7.70 -6.17 -1.52
CA ASP A 86 -8.67 -6.36 -0.43
C ASP A 86 -10.06 -6.53 -1.04
N TRP A 87 -10.57 -7.78 -1.11
CA TRP A 87 -11.90 -8.00 -1.71
C TRP A 87 -13.04 -7.55 -0.79
N ALA A 88 -12.82 -7.42 0.53
CA ALA A 88 -13.89 -7.04 1.44
C ALA A 88 -14.38 -5.61 1.17
N VAL A 89 -13.49 -4.69 0.76
CA VAL A 89 -13.88 -3.31 0.39
C VAL A 89 -14.74 -3.26 -0.87
N GLU A 90 -14.73 -4.31 -1.69
CA GLU A 90 -15.53 -4.45 -2.92
C GLU A 90 -16.93 -4.95 -2.65
N MET A 91 -17.16 -5.59 -1.48
CA MET A 91 -18.45 -6.13 -1.09
C MET A 91 -19.45 -5.04 -0.71
N PRO A 92 -20.76 -5.26 -0.93
CA PRO A 92 -21.78 -4.38 -0.39
C PRO A 92 -21.78 -4.42 1.15
N PHE A 93 -22.30 -3.36 1.75
CA PHE A 93 -22.59 -3.36 3.19
C PHE A 93 -23.82 -4.23 3.47
N ASP A 94 -23.76 -5.02 4.55
CA ASP A 94 -24.86 -5.83 5.04
C ASP A 94 -24.96 -5.74 6.58
N SER A 95 -26.11 -5.33 7.09
CA SER A 95 -26.35 -5.20 8.54
C SER A 95 -26.20 -6.49 9.35
N LYS A 96 -26.16 -7.64 8.68
CA LYS A 96 -25.96 -8.96 9.29
C LYS A 96 -24.49 -9.32 9.47
N GLU A 97 -23.60 -8.62 8.78
CA GLU A 97 -22.16 -8.83 8.90
C GLU A 97 -21.58 -8.19 10.16
N ASN A 98 -20.35 -8.55 10.49
CA ASN A 98 -19.69 -8.11 11.72
C ASN A 98 -19.46 -6.59 11.73
N VAL A 99 -19.95 -5.91 12.80
CA VAL A 99 -19.78 -4.46 13.00
C VAL A 99 -18.30 -4.06 13.05
N ALA A 100 -17.45 -4.83 13.71
CA ALA A 100 -16.02 -4.57 13.78
C ALA A 100 -15.33 -4.64 12.41
N GLN A 101 -15.89 -5.37 11.46
CA GLN A 101 -15.42 -5.43 10.07
C GLN A 101 -16.16 -4.43 9.16
N GLY A 102 -16.77 -3.38 9.73
CA GLY A 102 -17.48 -2.35 8.98
C GLY A 102 -18.66 -2.87 8.18
N TYR A 103 -19.31 -3.94 8.66
CA TYR A 103 -20.43 -4.60 7.98
C TYR A 103 -20.13 -5.09 6.57
N ARG A 104 -18.85 -5.49 6.33
CA ARG A 104 -18.40 -6.05 5.05
C ARG A 104 -18.21 -7.55 5.15
N LYS A 105 -18.70 -8.28 4.15
CA LYS A 105 -18.49 -9.73 4.05
C LYS A 105 -17.03 -10.02 3.73
N ARG A 106 -16.40 -10.90 4.49
CA ARG A 106 -15.01 -11.35 4.30
C ARG A 106 -14.98 -12.73 3.63
N GLY A 107 -15.19 -13.82 4.34
CA GLY A 107 -15.30 -15.19 3.79
C GLY A 107 -13.98 -15.74 3.27
N TYR A 108 -14.07 -16.50 2.18
CA TYR A 108 -12.93 -17.21 1.56
C TYR A 108 -12.55 -16.60 0.22
N GLY A 109 -11.27 -16.73 -0.14
CA GLY A 109 -10.76 -16.39 -1.46
C GLY A 109 -9.60 -17.28 -1.89
N TRP A 110 -9.44 -17.43 -3.20
CA TRP A 110 -8.34 -18.14 -3.80
C TRP A 110 -7.56 -17.24 -4.75
N TYR A 111 -6.24 -17.33 -4.68
CA TYR A 111 -5.31 -16.67 -5.59
C TYR A 111 -4.45 -17.71 -6.28
N ARG A 112 -4.13 -17.48 -7.57
CA ARG A 112 -3.20 -18.31 -8.32
C ARG A 112 -2.28 -17.43 -9.17
N ARG A 113 -1.01 -17.83 -9.26
CA ARG A 113 0.00 -17.11 -10.03
C ARG A 113 0.95 -18.10 -10.68
N SER A 114 1.12 -17.97 -11.99
CA SER A 114 2.04 -18.78 -12.79
C SER A 114 3.24 -17.96 -13.23
N PHE A 115 4.45 -18.54 -13.18
CA PHE A 115 5.66 -17.90 -13.66
C PHE A 115 6.73 -18.92 -14.08
N LYS A 116 7.73 -18.46 -14.82
CA LYS A 116 8.90 -19.26 -15.21
C LYS A 116 10.16 -18.76 -14.50
N LEU A 117 11.08 -19.68 -14.23
CA LEU A 117 12.44 -19.37 -13.79
C LEU A 117 13.40 -19.70 -14.94
N SER A 118 14.39 -18.84 -15.11
CA SER A 118 15.42 -19.05 -16.14
C SER A 118 16.27 -20.30 -15.81
N PRO A 119 16.78 -21.06 -16.81
CA PRO A 119 17.75 -22.11 -16.58
C PRO A 119 19.00 -21.64 -15.81
N VAL A 120 19.38 -20.37 -15.92
CA VAL A 120 20.53 -19.80 -15.20
C VAL A 120 20.27 -19.59 -13.69
N ASP A 121 19.02 -19.66 -13.26
CA ASP A 121 18.66 -19.59 -11.83
C ASP A 121 18.82 -20.94 -11.10
N ARG A 122 19.11 -22.02 -11.85
CA ARG A 122 19.35 -23.35 -11.26
C ARG A 122 20.58 -23.30 -10.35
N GLY A 123 20.40 -23.76 -9.11
CA GLY A 123 21.44 -23.73 -8.08
C GLY A 123 21.45 -22.45 -7.24
N LYS A 124 20.62 -21.46 -7.53
CA LYS A 124 20.36 -20.33 -6.62
C LYS A 124 19.38 -20.74 -5.50
N TYR A 125 19.43 -20.04 -4.39
CA TYR A 125 18.38 -20.02 -3.37
C TYR A 125 17.20 -19.19 -3.89
N ILE A 126 15.99 -19.75 -3.81
CA ILE A 126 14.77 -19.12 -4.32
C ILE A 126 13.74 -18.99 -3.20
N GLU A 127 13.32 -17.77 -2.91
CA GLU A 127 12.38 -17.47 -1.82
C GLU A 127 11.15 -16.71 -2.32
N LEU A 128 9.96 -17.17 -1.90
CA LEU A 128 8.71 -16.40 -2.03
C LEU A 128 8.49 -15.61 -0.74
N GLN A 129 8.14 -14.32 -0.88
CA GLN A 129 7.78 -13.47 0.25
C GLN A 129 6.35 -12.97 0.11
N PHE A 130 5.61 -12.96 1.22
CA PHE A 130 4.29 -12.34 1.35
C PHE A 130 4.34 -11.41 2.55
N ASP A 131 4.16 -10.11 2.33
CA ASP A 131 4.26 -9.11 3.40
C ASP A 131 3.01 -9.02 4.29
N GLY A 132 1.88 -9.61 3.84
CA GLY A 132 0.66 -9.74 4.64
C GLY A 132 -0.50 -10.34 3.86
N ILE A 133 -1.21 -11.30 4.49
CA ILE A 133 -2.42 -11.94 3.95
C ILE A 133 -3.48 -12.00 5.05
N ALA A 134 -4.61 -11.33 4.87
CA ALA A 134 -5.68 -11.30 5.86
C ALA A 134 -6.73 -12.39 5.61
N THR A 135 -6.89 -13.38 6.53
CA THR A 135 -6.19 -13.51 7.81
C THR A 135 -5.41 -14.82 7.84
N ASN A 136 -6.09 -15.96 7.79
CA ASN A 136 -5.47 -17.28 7.72
C ASN A 136 -5.25 -17.69 6.27
N ALA A 137 -4.09 -18.24 5.97
CA ALA A 137 -3.84 -18.69 4.61
C ALA A 137 -3.06 -20.00 4.56
N THR A 138 -3.32 -20.78 3.50
CA THR A 138 -2.50 -21.92 3.11
C THR A 138 -1.91 -21.66 1.73
N ILE A 139 -0.61 -21.84 1.59
CA ILE A 139 0.14 -21.59 0.36
C ILE A 139 0.67 -22.91 -0.18
N TRP A 140 0.41 -23.15 -1.46
CA TRP A 140 0.97 -24.27 -2.23
C TRP A 140 1.91 -23.74 -3.31
N PHE A 141 3.00 -24.45 -3.50
CA PHE A 141 3.91 -24.25 -4.61
C PHE A 141 4.06 -25.57 -5.39
N ASN A 142 3.75 -25.53 -6.68
CA ASN A 142 3.78 -26.72 -7.55
C ASN A 142 3.00 -27.93 -6.98
N GLY A 143 1.87 -27.65 -6.30
CA GLY A 143 1.03 -28.68 -5.69
C GLY A 143 1.50 -29.21 -4.33
N SER A 144 2.60 -28.71 -3.79
CA SER A 144 3.05 -29.00 -2.42
C SER A 144 2.65 -27.86 -1.48
N VAL A 145 2.11 -28.18 -0.28
CA VAL A 145 1.93 -27.17 0.78
C VAL A 145 3.30 -26.72 1.22
N VAL A 146 3.56 -25.40 1.15
CA VAL A 146 4.85 -24.82 1.54
C VAL A 146 4.75 -23.95 2.78
N HIS A 147 3.57 -23.37 3.07
CA HIS A 147 3.40 -22.54 4.25
C HIS A 147 1.93 -22.44 4.70
N ARG A 148 1.74 -22.09 5.99
CA ARG A 148 0.46 -21.68 6.58
C ARG A 148 0.64 -20.44 7.40
N ILE A 149 -0.27 -19.49 7.26
CA ILE A 149 -0.30 -18.20 7.94
C ILE A 149 -1.42 -18.22 8.97
N TRP A 150 -1.10 -17.76 10.19
CA TRP A 150 -2.02 -17.69 11.34
C TRP A 150 -2.31 -16.25 11.78
N SER A 151 -1.54 -15.28 11.25
CA SER A 151 -1.74 -13.86 11.50
C SER A 151 -1.65 -13.09 10.20
N GLY A 152 -2.63 -12.20 9.96
CA GLY A 152 -2.65 -11.33 8.78
C GLY A 152 -1.54 -10.29 8.76
N TYR A 153 -0.91 -10.03 9.91
CA TYR A 153 0.02 -8.90 10.08
C TYR A 153 1.49 -9.27 10.01
N THR A 154 1.80 -10.57 9.86
CA THR A 154 3.16 -11.10 9.83
C THR A 154 3.56 -11.48 8.40
N SER A 155 4.77 -11.08 7.96
CA SER A 155 5.31 -11.53 6.67
C SER A 155 5.72 -13.00 6.72
N SER A 156 5.72 -13.63 5.57
CA SER A 156 6.15 -15.02 5.37
C SER A 156 7.26 -15.07 4.35
N TYR A 157 8.36 -15.73 4.70
CA TYR A 157 9.53 -15.97 3.86
C TYR A 157 9.63 -17.49 3.63
N ILE A 158 9.52 -17.93 2.39
CA ILE A 158 9.27 -19.34 2.05
C ILE A 158 10.34 -19.83 1.07
N ASP A 159 11.24 -20.69 1.52
CA ASP A 159 12.18 -21.36 0.64
C ASP A 159 11.45 -22.35 -0.29
N ILE A 160 11.55 -22.11 -1.59
CA ILE A 160 10.98 -22.97 -2.64
C ILE A 160 12.05 -23.59 -3.52
N THR A 161 13.32 -23.44 -3.17
CA THR A 161 14.49 -23.84 -3.99
C THR A 161 14.38 -25.25 -4.54
N GLN A 162 14.04 -26.23 -3.70
CA GLN A 162 14.02 -27.65 -4.08
C GLN A 162 12.73 -28.04 -4.83
N LEU A 163 11.71 -27.18 -4.83
CA LEU A 163 10.44 -27.40 -5.53
C LEU A 163 10.36 -26.65 -6.86
N ALA A 164 11.32 -25.76 -7.13
CA ALA A 164 11.34 -24.89 -8.28
C ALA A 164 11.63 -25.65 -9.58
N LYS A 165 10.91 -25.28 -10.64
CA LYS A 165 11.10 -25.77 -12.02
C LYS A 165 11.73 -24.65 -12.87
N TYR A 166 12.56 -25.03 -13.84
CA TYR A 166 13.36 -24.09 -14.62
C TYR A 166 13.18 -24.30 -16.12
N GLY A 167 13.41 -23.25 -16.90
CA GLY A 167 13.30 -23.27 -18.35
C GLY A 167 11.85 -23.13 -18.81
N ASP A 168 11.39 -24.03 -19.63
CA ASP A 168 10.04 -24.01 -20.17
C ASP A 168 8.96 -24.46 -19.21
N ASP A 169 9.32 -25.10 -18.13
CA ASP A 169 8.40 -25.55 -17.09
C ASP A 169 7.83 -24.36 -16.33
N VAL A 170 6.53 -24.45 -16.00
CA VAL A 170 5.78 -23.42 -15.29
C VAL A 170 5.74 -23.74 -13.82
N ASN A 171 6.07 -22.75 -12.99
CA ASN A 171 5.85 -22.77 -11.56
C ASN A 171 4.49 -22.14 -11.24
N ILE A 172 3.78 -22.72 -10.27
CA ILE A 172 2.44 -22.29 -9.87
C ILE A 172 2.40 -22.10 -8.35
N VAL A 173 2.04 -20.91 -7.94
CA VAL A 173 1.66 -20.58 -6.56
C VAL A 173 0.15 -20.58 -6.49
N ALA A 174 -0.43 -21.29 -5.52
CA ALA A 174 -1.83 -21.22 -5.16
C ALA A 174 -1.94 -20.82 -3.68
N VAL A 175 -2.85 -19.90 -3.38
CA VAL A 175 -3.09 -19.38 -2.02
C VAL A 175 -4.57 -19.47 -1.73
N LYS A 176 -4.95 -20.22 -0.69
CA LYS A 176 -6.30 -20.19 -0.11
C LYS A 176 -6.27 -19.26 1.09
N VAL A 177 -7.12 -18.27 1.09
CA VAL A 177 -7.30 -17.33 2.20
C VAL A 177 -8.62 -17.61 2.88
N ASP A 178 -8.60 -17.73 4.21
CA ASP A 178 -9.74 -17.76 5.10
C ASP A 178 -9.76 -16.47 5.91
N ALA A 179 -10.63 -15.56 5.53
CA ALA A 179 -10.84 -14.30 6.22
C ALA A 179 -12.09 -14.29 7.12
N GLU A 180 -12.72 -15.44 7.41
CA GLU A 180 -13.81 -15.52 8.39
C GLU A 180 -13.29 -15.32 9.82
N ALA A 181 -12.13 -15.88 10.13
CA ALA A 181 -11.44 -15.61 11.38
C ALA A 181 -10.91 -14.17 11.41
N HIS A 182 -10.92 -13.55 12.58
CA HIS A 182 -10.41 -12.19 12.80
C HIS A 182 -9.50 -12.16 14.03
N GLU A 183 -8.54 -11.23 14.03
CA GLU A 183 -7.55 -11.03 15.08
C GLU A 183 -7.82 -9.76 15.89
N GLY A 184 -8.64 -8.84 15.36
CA GLY A 184 -8.95 -7.56 15.97
C GLY A 184 -10.43 -7.20 15.94
N TRP A 185 -10.75 -6.07 16.55
CA TRP A 185 -12.10 -5.49 16.63
C TRP A 185 -12.27 -4.27 15.73
N TRP A 186 -11.48 -4.22 14.64
CA TRP A 186 -11.48 -3.21 13.58
C TRP A 186 -11.49 -3.89 12.22
N TYR A 187 -11.64 -3.13 11.16
CA TYR A 187 -11.61 -3.62 9.78
C TYR A 187 -10.22 -4.14 9.40
N GLU A 188 -10.11 -5.42 9.21
CA GLU A 188 -8.88 -6.10 8.82
C GLU A 188 -8.78 -6.35 7.32
N GLY A 189 -9.89 -6.13 6.56
CA GLY A 189 -9.97 -6.46 5.16
C GLY A 189 -9.92 -7.96 4.88
N ALA A 190 -9.62 -8.33 3.63
CA ALA A 190 -9.52 -9.72 3.21
C ALA A 190 -8.67 -9.86 1.94
N GLY A 191 -7.68 -10.77 1.95
CA GLY A 191 -6.86 -11.05 0.78
C GLY A 191 -5.38 -10.83 0.97
N ILE A 192 -4.64 -10.90 -0.14
CA ILE A 192 -3.20 -10.56 -0.16
C ILE A 192 -3.11 -9.03 -0.24
N TYR A 193 -3.10 -8.40 0.92
CA TYR A 193 -3.30 -6.95 1.04
C TYR A 193 -2.00 -6.14 1.16
N ARG A 194 -0.85 -6.81 1.18
CA ARG A 194 0.49 -6.22 1.09
C ARG A 194 1.24 -6.82 -0.09
N HIS A 195 2.48 -6.39 -0.31
CA HIS A 195 3.29 -6.81 -1.44
C HIS A 195 3.69 -8.28 -1.38
N THR A 196 4.03 -8.81 -2.57
CA THR A 196 4.60 -10.14 -2.75
C THR A 196 5.88 -10.06 -3.58
N TRP A 197 6.86 -10.92 -3.27
CA TRP A 197 8.17 -10.88 -3.90
C TRP A 197 8.68 -12.28 -4.23
N LEU A 198 9.50 -12.34 -5.27
CA LEU A 198 10.37 -13.47 -5.58
C LEU A 198 11.81 -13.01 -5.39
N VAL A 199 12.52 -13.63 -4.45
CA VAL A 199 13.93 -13.35 -4.17
C VAL A 199 14.79 -14.49 -4.70
N LYS A 200 15.86 -14.16 -5.39
CA LYS A 200 16.85 -15.12 -5.91
C LYS A 200 18.23 -14.69 -5.42
N CYS A 201 18.94 -15.60 -4.78
CA CYS A 201 20.27 -15.35 -4.21
C CYS A 201 21.25 -16.46 -4.58
N ALA A 202 22.54 -16.21 -4.36
CA ALA A 202 23.54 -17.29 -4.34
C ALA A 202 23.26 -18.28 -3.19
N PRO A 203 23.78 -19.51 -3.23
CA PRO A 203 23.64 -20.46 -2.12
C PRO A 203 24.15 -19.91 -0.79
N VAL A 204 25.23 -19.10 -0.80
CA VAL A 204 25.70 -18.36 0.37
C VAL A 204 25.22 -16.93 0.25
N HIS A 205 24.33 -16.53 1.13
CA HIS A 205 23.64 -15.24 1.04
C HIS A 205 23.30 -14.65 2.42
N ILE A 206 22.97 -13.38 2.45
CA ILE A 206 22.40 -12.71 3.63
C ILE A 206 20.93 -13.11 3.73
N VAL A 207 20.49 -13.64 4.87
CA VAL A 207 19.07 -13.97 5.07
C VAL A 207 18.19 -12.71 4.99
N THR A 208 16.93 -12.88 4.64
CA THR A 208 15.96 -11.76 4.69
C THR A 208 15.93 -11.18 6.11
N ASP A 209 15.98 -9.84 6.23
CA ASP A 209 16.13 -9.10 7.49
C ASP A 209 17.39 -9.46 8.32
N GLY A 210 18.40 -10.02 7.68
CA GLY A 210 19.62 -10.54 8.34
C GLY A 210 20.67 -9.49 8.66
N VAL A 211 20.47 -8.20 8.31
CA VAL A 211 21.40 -7.11 8.65
C VAL A 211 20.82 -6.26 9.76
N PHE A 212 21.55 -6.11 10.87
CA PHE A 212 21.23 -5.14 11.90
C PHE A 212 22.34 -4.08 11.93
N ALA A 213 22.02 -2.83 11.66
CA ALA A 213 22.95 -1.71 11.48
C ALA A 213 22.47 -0.46 12.21
N ASN A 214 22.26 -0.55 13.54
CA ASN A 214 21.74 0.57 14.31
C ASN A 214 22.89 1.37 14.95
N PRO A 215 23.10 2.67 14.59
CA PRO A 215 24.20 3.49 15.11
C PRO A 215 24.05 3.78 16.60
N VAL A 216 25.14 3.64 17.35
CA VAL A 216 25.26 3.93 18.78
C VAL A 216 26.24 5.07 19.00
N LYS A 217 25.86 6.07 19.80
CA LYS A 217 26.74 7.17 20.19
C LYS A 217 27.75 6.71 21.23
N MET A 218 29.06 6.89 20.97
CA MET A 218 30.14 6.53 21.87
C MET A 218 30.63 7.74 22.67
N ALA A 219 30.79 8.89 22.02
CA ALA A 219 31.18 10.16 22.61
C ALA A 219 30.61 11.31 21.79
N GLU A 220 30.90 12.55 22.17
CA GLU A 220 30.59 13.70 21.33
C GLU A 220 31.26 13.56 19.95
N ASN A 221 30.46 13.65 18.89
CA ASN A 221 30.89 13.47 17.49
C ASN A 221 31.48 12.09 17.12
N SER A 222 31.47 11.11 18.01
CA SER A 222 31.95 9.74 17.75
C SER A 222 30.83 8.74 17.87
N TRP A 223 30.64 7.93 16.81
CA TRP A 223 29.60 6.93 16.71
C TRP A 223 30.19 5.60 16.27
N LEU A 224 29.48 4.54 16.58
CA LEU A 224 29.78 3.18 16.17
C LEU A 224 28.52 2.54 15.56
N ILE A 225 28.66 1.85 14.45
CA ILE A 225 27.64 0.92 13.98
C ILE A 225 28.12 -0.50 14.34
N PRO A 226 27.61 -1.11 15.42
CA PRO A 226 27.85 -2.51 15.75
C PRO A 226 26.94 -3.38 14.85
N ALA A 227 27.37 -3.60 13.61
CA ALA A 227 26.57 -4.34 12.65
C ALA A 227 26.62 -5.84 12.90
N GLU A 228 25.45 -6.50 12.82
CA GLU A 228 25.31 -7.96 12.82
C GLU A 228 24.80 -8.38 11.44
N ILE A 229 25.45 -9.36 10.83
CA ILE A 229 25.11 -9.88 9.51
C ILE A 229 24.88 -11.39 9.62
N THR A 230 23.65 -11.84 9.42
CA THR A 230 23.30 -13.25 9.41
C THR A 230 23.34 -13.78 7.99
N LEU A 231 24.24 -14.75 7.75
CA LEU A 231 24.39 -15.47 6.50
C LEU A 231 23.72 -16.84 6.59
N GLU A 232 23.24 -17.32 5.45
CA GLU A 232 22.82 -18.69 5.26
C GLU A 232 23.63 -19.36 4.15
N ASN A 233 23.95 -20.65 4.34
CA ASN A 233 24.53 -21.50 3.32
C ASN A 233 23.54 -22.63 2.99
N SER A 234 22.80 -22.48 1.90
CA SER A 234 21.86 -23.48 1.38
C SER A 234 22.56 -24.62 0.60
N GLY A 235 23.88 -24.55 0.47
CA GLY A 235 24.72 -25.56 -0.19
C GLY A 235 25.09 -26.73 0.72
N THR A 236 25.76 -27.75 0.15
CA THR A 236 26.13 -29.00 0.81
C THR A 236 27.58 -29.01 1.31
N ALA A 237 28.36 -27.97 1.10
CA ALA A 237 29.75 -27.82 1.55
C ALA A 237 29.91 -26.56 2.40
N THR A 238 30.85 -26.59 3.37
CA THR A 238 31.21 -25.38 4.13
C THR A 238 31.69 -24.29 3.18
N ALA A 239 31.28 -23.07 3.42
CA ALA A 239 31.57 -21.90 2.58
C ALA A 239 32.23 -20.80 3.40
N ASP A 240 33.40 -20.35 2.94
CA ASP A 240 34.07 -19.18 3.48
C ASP A 240 33.66 -17.95 2.68
N ALA A 241 33.42 -16.84 3.38
CA ALA A 241 33.02 -15.59 2.80
C ALA A 241 33.77 -14.42 3.46
N THR A 242 34.07 -13.40 2.68
CA THR A 242 34.44 -12.08 3.17
C THR A 242 33.20 -11.19 3.13
N ILE A 243 32.94 -10.49 4.22
CA ILE A 243 31.83 -9.56 4.38
C ILE A 243 32.42 -8.14 4.35
N GLU A 244 32.06 -7.35 3.37
CA GLU A 244 32.35 -5.93 3.34
C GLU A 244 31.12 -5.14 3.76
N PHE A 245 31.29 -4.17 4.68
CA PHE A 245 30.24 -3.31 5.18
C PHE A 245 30.62 -1.86 4.95
N THR A 246 29.95 -1.19 4.00
CA THR A 246 30.27 0.16 3.55
C THR A 246 29.09 1.09 3.80
N LEU A 247 29.32 2.19 4.49
CA LEU A 247 28.32 3.21 4.75
C LEU A 247 28.40 4.32 3.70
N TYR A 248 27.27 4.68 3.12
CA TYR A 248 27.11 5.82 2.20
C TYR A 248 26.14 6.85 2.77
N ASP A 249 26.40 8.12 2.46
CA ASP A 249 25.43 9.19 2.69
C ASP A 249 24.33 9.19 1.60
N LYS A 250 23.31 10.06 1.76
CA LYS A 250 22.21 10.19 0.80
C LYS A 250 22.63 10.66 -0.60
N LYS A 251 23.84 11.19 -0.76
CA LYS A 251 24.40 11.60 -2.06
C LYS A 251 25.22 10.50 -2.71
N GLY A 252 25.37 9.35 -2.03
CA GLY A 252 26.17 8.21 -2.51
C GLY A 252 27.67 8.33 -2.22
N TYR A 253 28.12 9.28 -1.40
CA TYR A 253 29.53 9.36 -0.99
C TYR A 253 29.81 8.33 0.12
N LYS A 254 30.91 7.60 -0.04
CA LYS A 254 31.39 6.67 0.98
C LYS A 254 31.82 7.40 2.23
N VAL A 255 31.24 7.06 3.39
CA VAL A 255 31.51 7.63 4.70
C VAL A 255 32.50 6.80 5.50
N ALA A 256 32.32 5.49 5.53
CA ALA A 256 33.16 4.54 6.26
C ALA A 256 33.06 3.14 5.66
N GLN A 257 34.03 2.29 5.94
CA GLN A 257 34.05 0.88 5.50
C GLN A 257 34.79 0.02 6.50
N ALA A 258 34.30 -1.20 6.69
CA ALA A 258 34.96 -2.25 7.47
C ALA A 258 34.73 -3.59 6.80
N GLN A 259 35.50 -4.62 7.16
CA GLN A 259 35.33 -5.97 6.65
C GLN A 259 35.58 -7.01 7.73
N THR A 260 35.00 -8.19 7.56
CA THR A 260 35.24 -9.36 8.40
C THR A 260 35.14 -10.64 7.56
N LYS A 261 35.53 -11.77 8.12
CA LYS A 261 35.39 -13.09 7.49
C LYS A 261 34.38 -13.92 8.27
N ALA A 262 33.65 -14.76 7.55
CA ALA A 262 32.73 -15.76 8.10
C ALA A 262 32.91 -17.09 7.40
N SER A 263 32.72 -18.17 8.14
CA SER A 263 32.63 -19.53 7.61
C SER A 263 31.26 -20.09 7.97
N VAL A 264 30.50 -20.54 6.99
CA VAL A 264 29.10 -21.00 7.16
C VAL A 264 29.02 -22.47 6.80
N SER A 265 28.65 -23.29 7.76
CA SER A 265 28.48 -24.75 7.57
C SER A 265 27.31 -25.04 6.62
N PRO A 266 27.31 -26.24 5.97
CA PRO A 266 26.23 -26.66 5.07
C PRO A 266 24.86 -26.61 5.77
N LEU A 267 23.84 -26.05 5.08
CA LEU A 267 22.45 -25.98 5.54
C LEU A 267 22.29 -25.28 6.90
N GLN A 268 23.19 -24.33 7.21
CA GLN A 268 23.18 -23.59 8.48
C GLN A 268 23.21 -22.11 8.26
N GLN A 269 22.82 -21.39 9.32
CA GLN A 269 23.01 -19.95 9.43
C GLN A 269 24.16 -19.63 10.37
N SER A 270 24.85 -18.52 10.11
CA SER A 270 25.91 -17.96 10.95
C SER A 270 25.83 -16.47 10.99
N THR A 271 26.00 -15.85 12.17
CA THR A 271 26.00 -14.40 12.33
C THR A 271 27.41 -13.90 12.55
N ALA A 272 27.86 -12.97 11.70
CA ALA A 272 29.10 -12.26 11.82
C ALA A 272 28.87 -10.84 12.37
N SER A 273 29.82 -10.32 13.14
CA SER A 273 29.77 -8.94 13.68
C SER A 273 30.85 -8.07 13.06
N ILE A 274 30.50 -6.82 12.79
CA ILE A 274 31.41 -5.78 12.28
C ILE A 274 31.24 -4.52 13.13
N GLN A 275 32.36 -3.90 13.51
CA GLN A 275 32.39 -2.63 14.20
C GLN A 275 32.80 -1.53 13.21
N LEU A 276 31.88 -0.60 12.88
CA LEU A 276 32.17 0.47 11.95
C LEU A 276 32.16 1.83 12.69
N PRO A 277 33.32 2.42 13.01
CA PRO A 277 33.39 3.76 13.60
C PRO A 277 33.03 4.84 12.56
N VAL A 278 32.23 5.82 12.99
CA VAL A 278 31.80 6.94 12.17
C VAL A 278 31.99 8.24 12.94
N GLN A 279 32.61 9.23 12.30
CA GLN A 279 32.89 10.53 12.89
C GLN A 279 31.97 11.62 12.36
N LYS A 280 31.39 12.42 13.25
CA LYS A 280 30.55 13.58 12.94
C LYS A 280 29.45 13.33 11.92
N PRO A 281 28.62 12.26 12.05
CA PRO A 281 27.51 12.07 11.13
C PRO A 281 26.47 13.17 11.29
N VAL A 282 25.70 13.43 10.24
CA VAL A 282 24.49 14.26 10.33
C VAL A 282 23.42 13.45 11.04
N LEU A 283 22.82 14.02 12.10
CA LEU A 283 21.84 13.31 12.90
C LEU A 283 20.46 13.30 12.24
N TRP A 284 19.76 12.19 12.39
CA TRP A 284 18.33 12.08 12.07
C TRP A 284 17.53 12.86 13.11
N THR A 285 16.67 13.79 12.65
CA THR A 285 15.77 14.60 13.50
C THR A 285 14.38 14.67 12.86
N LEU A 286 13.40 15.22 13.58
CA LEU A 286 12.04 15.41 13.09
C LEU A 286 11.99 16.43 11.92
N GLU A 287 12.86 17.41 11.93
CA GLU A 287 12.95 18.50 10.94
C GLU A 287 13.88 18.16 9.77
N ASN A 288 14.95 17.39 10.05
CA ASN A 288 15.92 16.94 9.07
C ASN A 288 16.19 15.45 9.24
N PRO A 289 15.33 14.58 8.67
CA PRO A 289 15.43 13.14 8.81
C PRO A 289 16.52 12.55 7.89
N GLU A 290 17.78 12.76 8.26
CA GLU A 290 18.93 12.31 7.47
C GLU A 290 19.13 10.82 7.56
N LEU A 291 19.14 10.13 6.42
CA LEU A 291 19.33 8.69 6.29
C LEU A 291 20.65 8.35 5.64
N TYR A 292 21.23 7.25 6.06
CA TYR A 292 22.44 6.64 5.52
C TYR A 292 22.10 5.26 4.97
N TYR A 293 22.95 4.76 4.07
CA TYR A 293 22.78 3.51 3.34
C TYR A 293 23.96 2.60 3.63
N ALA A 294 23.76 1.60 4.46
CA ALA A 294 24.75 0.59 4.77
C ALA A 294 24.65 -0.54 3.74
N LYS A 295 25.66 -0.61 2.86
CA LYS A 295 25.80 -1.66 1.87
C LYS A 295 26.61 -2.79 2.44
N THR A 296 26.00 -3.97 2.53
CA THR A 296 26.66 -5.22 2.93
C THR A 296 26.89 -6.06 1.69
N THR A 297 28.14 -6.37 1.39
CA THR A 297 28.57 -7.15 0.22
C THR A 297 29.23 -8.45 0.70
N ILE A 298 28.82 -9.57 0.14
CA ILE A 298 29.40 -10.90 0.40
C ILE A 298 30.27 -11.30 -0.78
N LEU A 299 31.53 -11.59 -0.50
CA LEU A 299 32.50 -12.05 -1.49
C LEU A 299 32.91 -13.51 -1.18
N GLN A 300 32.95 -14.33 -2.23
CA GLN A 300 33.59 -15.65 -2.24
C GLN A 300 34.68 -15.65 -3.29
N LYS A 301 35.91 -15.96 -2.90
CA LYS A 301 37.10 -15.96 -3.80
C LYS A 301 37.16 -14.62 -4.61
N ASP A 302 36.96 -13.51 -3.92
CA ASP A 302 36.97 -12.13 -4.44
C ASP A 302 35.83 -11.80 -5.44
N ALA A 303 34.90 -12.73 -5.68
CA ALA A 303 33.71 -12.45 -6.49
C ALA A 303 32.52 -12.08 -5.59
N VAL A 304 31.78 -11.03 -5.95
CA VAL A 304 30.56 -10.64 -5.27
C VAL A 304 29.47 -11.68 -5.53
N VAL A 305 28.96 -12.29 -4.47
CA VAL A 305 27.90 -13.32 -4.55
C VAL A 305 26.56 -12.81 -4.03
N ASP A 306 26.56 -11.85 -3.08
CA ASP A 306 25.33 -11.26 -2.58
C ASP A 306 25.55 -9.81 -2.15
N GLU A 307 24.50 -8.99 -2.19
CA GLU A 307 24.53 -7.58 -1.78
C GLU A 307 23.19 -7.14 -1.23
N VAL A 308 23.20 -6.46 -0.06
CA VAL A 308 22.01 -5.89 0.58
C VAL A 308 22.32 -4.46 0.99
N ILE A 309 21.37 -3.56 0.76
CA ILE A 309 21.42 -2.17 1.24
C ILE A 309 20.42 -2.01 2.39
N THR A 310 20.91 -1.63 3.56
CA THR A 310 20.12 -1.37 4.76
C THR A 310 20.13 0.12 5.07
N LYS A 311 18.95 0.75 5.20
CA LYS A 311 18.84 2.14 5.63
C LYS A 311 19.06 2.23 7.15
N CYS A 312 19.74 3.29 7.61
CA CYS A 312 19.90 3.59 9.03
C CYS A 312 19.98 5.10 9.26
N GLY A 313 19.81 5.53 10.52
CA GLY A 313 19.90 6.95 10.90
C GLY A 313 20.60 7.13 12.23
N PHE A 314 21.46 8.14 12.32
CA PHE A 314 22.20 8.46 13.55
C PHE A 314 21.34 9.30 14.48
N ARG A 315 20.91 8.74 15.60
CA ARG A 315 20.15 9.44 16.63
C ARG A 315 20.34 8.81 18.00
N THR A 316 20.07 9.59 19.04
CA THR A 316 19.90 9.07 20.41
C THR A 316 18.50 9.31 20.87
N ILE A 317 17.93 8.38 21.62
CA ILE A 317 16.63 8.49 22.29
C ILE A 317 16.80 8.24 23.78
N ALA A 318 16.08 8.98 24.61
CA ALA A 318 16.03 8.73 26.04
C ALA A 318 14.64 9.07 26.61
N PHE A 319 14.13 8.20 27.44
CA PHE A 319 12.96 8.47 28.29
C PHE A 319 13.43 8.67 29.71
N THR A 320 12.93 9.70 30.38
CA THR A 320 13.26 10.00 31.78
C THR A 320 11.98 10.02 32.63
N ALA A 321 12.09 9.72 33.90
CA ALA A 321 10.95 9.70 34.81
C ALA A 321 10.40 11.11 35.09
N ASP A 322 11.27 12.13 35.13
CA ASP A 322 10.87 13.49 35.54
C ASP A 322 10.55 14.42 34.37
N SER A 323 11.15 14.19 33.19
CA SER A 323 11.13 15.15 32.10
C SER A 323 10.72 14.56 30.75
N GLY A 324 10.19 13.34 30.70
CA GLY A 324 9.63 12.73 29.51
C GLY A 324 10.66 12.28 28.47
N PHE A 325 10.51 12.68 27.22
CA PHE A 325 11.28 12.13 26.08
C PHE A 325 12.31 13.14 25.52
N TYR A 326 13.46 12.60 25.11
CA TYR A 326 14.57 13.34 24.49
C TYR A 326 15.02 12.68 23.19
N LEU A 327 15.15 13.48 22.15
CA LEU A 327 15.77 13.09 20.87
C LEU A 327 17.06 13.89 20.68
N ASN A 328 18.19 13.19 20.51
CA ASN A 328 19.54 13.81 20.39
C ASN A 328 19.88 14.77 21.54
N GLY A 329 19.45 14.44 22.77
CA GLY A 329 19.63 15.27 23.96
C GLY A 329 18.73 16.50 24.06
N LYS A 330 17.85 16.76 23.06
CA LYS A 330 16.85 17.81 23.08
C LYS A 330 15.51 17.27 23.58
N HIS A 331 14.90 17.95 24.54
CA HIS A 331 13.56 17.60 25.01
C HIS A 331 12.53 17.72 23.88
N VAL A 332 11.71 16.71 23.71
CA VAL A 332 10.63 16.64 22.70
C VAL A 332 9.34 16.14 23.37
N LYS A 333 8.30 16.97 23.35
CA LYS A 333 6.96 16.50 23.76
C LYS A 333 6.36 15.70 22.59
N ILE A 334 6.03 14.45 22.83
CA ILE A 334 5.39 13.59 21.83
C ILE A 334 3.95 14.07 21.58
N LYS A 335 3.67 14.44 20.34
CA LYS A 335 2.39 14.89 19.79
C LYS A 335 1.93 13.80 18.82
N GLY A 336 1.44 12.69 19.37
CA GLY A 336 1.21 11.45 18.65
C GLY A 336 -0.26 11.20 18.32
N VAL A 337 -0.49 10.28 17.39
CA VAL A 337 -1.80 9.71 17.06
C VAL A 337 -1.70 8.20 16.90
N CYS A 338 -2.77 7.48 17.28
CA CYS A 338 -3.00 6.09 16.91
C CYS A 338 -3.73 6.02 15.58
N ASN A 339 -3.49 5.00 14.76
CA ASN A 339 -4.30 4.76 13.55
C ASN A 339 -4.35 3.29 13.18
N HIS A 340 -5.49 2.88 12.65
CA HIS A 340 -5.61 1.69 11.84
C HIS A 340 -5.12 1.92 10.40
N GLN A 341 -4.87 0.83 9.69
CA GLN A 341 -4.18 0.90 8.38
C GLN A 341 -5.11 1.17 7.19
N ASP A 342 -6.44 1.09 7.36
CA ASP A 342 -7.38 1.23 6.26
C ASP A 342 -7.54 2.69 5.75
N HIS A 343 -7.92 2.83 4.48
CA HIS A 343 -8.22 4.12 3.86
C HIS A 343 -9.46 4.02 2.98
N ALA A 344 -10.17 5.15 2.81
CA ALA A 344 -11.37 5.20 1.97
C ALA A 344 -11.07 4.69 0.56
N GLY A 345 -11.97 3.87 0.01
CA GLY A 345 -11.91 3.38 -1.35
C GLY A 345 -10.95 2.22 -1.61
N VAL A 346 -9.93 2.00 -0.77
CA VAL A 346 -8.92 0.95 -0.97
C VAL A 346 -8.88 -0.10 0.15
N GLY A 347 -9.62 0.13 1.24
CA GLY A 347 -9.57 -0.78 2.39
C GLY A 347 -8.17 -0.84 3.01
N VAL A 348 -7.68 -2.05 3.29
CA VAL A 348 -6.33 -2.28 3.83
C VAL A 348 -5.28 -2.47 2.72
N ALA A 349 -5.70 -2.63 1.45
CA ALA A 349 -4.79 -2.69 0.30
C ALA A 349 -4.32 -1.28 -0.11
N VAL A 350 -3.60 -0.63 0.80
CA VAL A 350 -3.20 0.78 0.69
C VAL A 350 -1.95 0.91 -0.19
N PRO A 351 -2.01 1.65 -1.32
CA PRO A 351 -0.82 1.95 -2.13
C PRO A 351 0.25 2.73 -1.36
N ASP A 352 1.53 2.52 -1.68
CA ASP A 352 2.69 3.14 -1.00
C ASP A 352 2.54 4.67 -0.89
N ALA A 353 2.14 5.33 -1.96
CA ALA A 353 1.97 6.78 -2.00
C ALA A 353 0.85 7.31 -1.09
N ILE A 354 -0.13 6.47 -0.74
CA ILE A 354 -1.20 6.85 0.20
C ILE A 354 -0.69 6.85 1.64
N TRP A 355 0.29 5.99 1.99
CA TRP A 355 0.97 6.10 3.30
C TRP A 355 1.65 7.45 3.46
N GLU A 356 2.40 7.89 2.46
CA GLU A 356 3.04 9.22 2.46
C GLU A 356 2.01 10.35 2.55
N PHE A 357 0.90 10.27 1.78
CA PHE A 357 -0.20 11.24 1.87
C PHE A 357 -0.76 11.34 3.29
N ARG A 358 -1.07 10.21 3.94
CA ARG A 358 -1.60 10.19 5.32
C ARG A 358 -0.61 10.82 6.30
N LEU A 359 0.66 10.44 6.23
CA LEU A 359 1.71 10.97 7.12
C LEU A 359 1.96 12.46 6.90
N ARG A 360 1.94 12.97 5.66
CA ARG A 360 2.05 14.41 5.38
C ARG A 360 0.89 15.19 5.97
N LYS A 361 -0.35 14.68 5.87
CA LYS A 361 -1.53 15.29 6.50
C LYS A 361 -1.40 15.38 8.02
N LEU A 362 -0.91 14.34 8.65
CA LEU A 362 -0.64 14.35 10.10
C LEU A 362 0.47 15.35 10.46
N LYS A 363 1.56 15.38 9.71
CA LYS A 363 2.67 16.30 9.95
C LYS A 363 2.27 17.78 9.74
N GLU A 364 1.44 18.07 8.74
CA GLU A 364 0.84 19.40 8.53
C GLU A 364 0.05 19.88 9.75
N MET A 365 -0.63 18.99 10.45
CA MET A 365 -1.35 19.26 11.68
C MET A 365 -0.41 19.53 12.88
N GLY A 366 0.81 19.00 12.85
CA GLY A 366 1.78 19.12 13.94
C GLY A 366 2.09 17.81 14.67
N VAL A 367 1.63 16.69 14.15
CA VAL A 367 1.99 15.35 14.63
C VAL A 367 3.50 15.12 14.43
N ASN A 368 4.14 14.58 15.45
CA ASN A 368 5.54 14.15 15.40
C ASN A 368 5.72 12.67 15.72
N ALA A 369 4.65 11.95 16.07
CA ALA A 369 4.70 10.54 16.43
C ALA A 369 3.44 9.78 15.98
N TYR A 370 3.59 8.48 15.72
CA TYR A 370 2.54 7.56 15.27
C TYR A 370 2.60 6.27 16.09
N ARG A 371 1.49 5.77 16.56
CA ARG A 371 1.37 4.43 17.14
C ARG A 371 0.64 3.52 16.18
N CYS A 372 1.27 2.40 15.85
CA CYS A 372 0.71 1.38 14.97
C CYS A 372 -0.33 0.57 15.73
N ALA A 373 -1.59 0.94 15.64
CA ALA A 373 -2.68 0.29 16.36
C ALA A 373 -3.35 -0.78 15.48
N HIS A 374 -3.41 -2.04 15.90
CA HIS A 374 -2.65 -2.65 17.00
C HIS A 374 -1.88 -3.84 16.42
N HIS A 375 -0.88 -3.58 15.58
CA HIS A 375 -0.13 -4.59 14.83
C HIS A 375 1.09 -3.97 14.13
N ALA A 376 2.05 -4.81 13.71
CA ALA A 376 3.16 -4.40 12.87
C ALA A 376 2.67 -3.79 11.53
N PRO A 377 3.15 -2.60 11.14
CA PRO A 377 2.71 -1.91 9.93
C PRO A 377 3.32 -2.50 8.64
N ALA A 378 2.94 -1.96 7.48
CA ALA A 378 3.64 -2.21 6.22
C ALA A 378 5.08 -1.65 6.29
N ALA A 379 6.04 -2.29 5.62
CA ALA A 379 7.43 -1.81 5.59
C ALA A 379 7.54 -0.42 4.94
N GLU A 380 6.78 -0.17 3.89
CA GLU A 380 6.72 1.11 3.16
C GLU A 380 6.21 2.26 4.04
N PHE A 381 5.34 1.96 5.01
CA PHE A 381 4.91 2.93 6.01
C PHE A 381 6.07 3.37 6.92
N LEU A 382 6.89 2.43 7.40
CA LEU A 382 8.06 2.76 8.23
C LEU A 382 9.12 3.54 7.43
N GLU A 383 9.35 3.17 6.16
CA GLU A 383 10.22 3.93 5.25
C GLU A 383 9.75 5.38 5.07
N ALA A 384 8.44 5.59 4.96
CA ALA A 384 7.86 6.92 4.89
C ALA A 384 8.01 7.69 6.22
N CYS A 385 7.85 7.03 7.37
CA CYS A 385 8.11 7.64 8.69
C CYS A 385 9.58 8.06 8.84
N ASP A 386 10.52 7.21 8.44
CA ASP A 386 11.96 7.51 8.45
C ASP A 386 12.27 8.73 7.59
N SER A 387 11.69 8.81 6.39
CA SER A 387 11.94 9.88 5.42
C SER A 387 11.28 11.21 5.79
N LEU A 388 10.14 11.16 6.48
CA LEU A 388 9.38 12.33 6.89
C LEU A 388 9.74 12.82 8.31
N GLY A 389 10.51 12.07 9.09
CA GLY A 389 10.84 12.42 10.46
C GLY A 389 9.64 12.32 11.39
N ILE A 390 9.02 11.13 11.45
CA ILE A 390 7.91 10.81 12.36
C ILE A 390 8.35 9.67 13.28
N LEU A 391 8.23 9.87 14.59
CA LEU A 391 8.54 8.83 15.59
C LEU A 391 7.45 7.74 15.56
N VAL A 392 7.83 6.49 15.86
CA VAL A 392 6.93 5.36 15.79
C VAL A 392 6.96 4.53 17.08
N ILE A 393 5.79 4.16 17.59
CA ILE A 393 5.59 2.99 18.46
C ILE A 393 5.17 1.86 17.55
N ASP A 394 6.03 0.86 17.39
CA ASP A 394 5.72 -0.36 16.68
C ASP A 394 5.10 -1.37 17.64
N GLU A 395 4.00 -2.02 17.24
CA GLU A 395 3.19 -2.79 18.17
C GLU A 395 2.96 -4.23 17.69
N ASN A 396 3.20 -5.18 18.60
CA ASN A 396 2.90 -6.59 18.40
C ASN A 396 1.40 -6.86 18.51
N ARG A 397 0.85 -7.65 17.56
CA ARG A 397 -0.60 -7.96 17.56
C ARG A 397 -0.99 -8.87 18.72
N ASN A 398 -0.28 -9.96 18.90
CA ASN A 398 -0.76 -11.07 19.74
C ASN A 398 -0.07 -11.12 21.10
N PHE A 399 -0.85 -11.01 22.19
CA PHE A 399 -0.38 -11.21 23.55
C PHE A 399 -0.34 -12.70 23.89
N ASN A 400 0.73 -13.37 23.47
CA ASN A 400 0.91 -14.79 23.66
C ASN A 400 2.40 -15.16 23.66
N VAL A 401 2.78 -16.18 24.43
CA VAL A 401 4.17 -16.63 24.60
C VAL A 401 4.43 -18.05 24.10
N SER A 402 3.46 -18.65 23.40
CA SER A 402 3.70 -19.92 22.70
C SER A 402 4.69 -19.73 21.53
N PRO A 403 5.38 -20.80 21.09
CA PRO A 403 6.47 -20.67 20.11
C PRO A 403 6.07 -19.95 18.82
N GLU A 404 4.86 -20.14 18.33
CA GLU A 404 4.36 -19.49 17.11
C GLU A 404 4.29 -17.96 17.27
N TYR A 405 3.71 -17.50 18.37
CA TYR A 405 3.57 -16.06 18.62
C TYR A 405 4.87 -15.38 19.03
N ILE A 406 5.76 -16.10 19.66
CA ILE A 406 7.14 -15.60 19.92
C ILE A 406 7.87 -15.40 18.59
N ARG A 407 7.76 -16.31 17.61
CA ARG A 407 8.34 -16.11 16.27
C ARG A 407 7.78 -14.88 15.55
N GLN A 408 6.48 -14.57 15.73
CA GLN A 408 5.88 -13.36 15.16
C GLN A 408 6.48 -12.09 15.80
N LEU A 409 6.68 -12.08 17.11
CA LEU A 409 7.34 -10.99 17.82
C LEU A 409 8.81 -10.83 17.38
N GLU A 410 9.55 -11.93 17.29
CA GLU A 410 10.93 -11.93 16.78
C GLU A 410 11.03 -11.40 15.36
N TRP A 411 10.11 -11.82 14.49
CA TRP A 411 10.02 -11.34 13.12
C TRP A 411 9.80 -9.82 13.07
N MET A 412 8.85 -9.29 13.82
CA MET A 412 8.58 -7.84 13.87
C MET A 412 9.84 -7.07 14.23
N VAL A 413 10.51 -7.44 15.31
CA VAL A 413 11.71 -6.74 15.76
C VAL A 413 12.85 -6.88 14.74
N ARG A 414 13.10 -8.07 14.17
CA ARG A 414 14.16 -8.28 13.16
C ARG A 414 13.95 -7.45 11.91
N ARG A 415 12.72 -7.43 11.37
CA ARG A 415 12.36 -6.67 10.19
C ARG A 415 12.56 -5.16 10.40
N ASP A 416 12.13 -4.66 11.59
CA ASP A 416 11.94 -3.23 11.78
C ASP A 416 13.05 -2.52 12.58
N ARG A 417 13.97 -3.28 13.23
CA ARG A 417 14.99 -2.72 14.14
C ARG A 417 16.01 -1.76 13.50
N ASN A 418 16.07 -1.65 12.17
CA ASN A 418 16.92 -0.68 11.48
C ASN A 418 16.28 0.72 11.30
N HIS A 419 14.97 0.85 11.50
CA HIS A 419 14.25 2.11 11.30
C HIS A 419 14.57 3.12 12.42
N PRO A 420 15.18 4.30 12.12
CA PRO A 420 15.45 5.32 13.12
C PRO A 420 14.17 5.96 13.70
N SER A 421 13.05 5.90 12.98
CA SER A 421 11.75 6.39 13.44
C SER A 421 11.22 5.64 14.67
N ILE A 422 11.49 4.33 14.79
CA ILE A 422 10.99 3.53 15.91
C ILE A 422 11.69 3.94 17.22
N ILE A 423 10.89 4.28 18.24
CA ILE A 423 11.35 4.71 19.56
C ILE A 423 10.92 3.78 20.70
N LEU A 424 9.89 2.96 20.49
CA LEU A 424 9.33 2.02 21.47
C LEU A 424 8.85 0.75 20.76
N TRP A 425 9.10 -0.39 21.41
CA TRP A 425 8.48 -1.67 21.08
C TRP A 425 7.32 -1.93 22.01
N SER A 426 6.07 -1.95 21.51
CA SER A 426 4.88 -2.26 22.30
C SER A 426 4.54 -3.74 22.18
N VAL A 427 4.41 -4.42 23.33
CA VAL A 427 4.21 -5.87 23.37
C VAL A 427 2.73 -6.28 23.40
N PHE A 428 1.81 -5.37 23.77
CA PHE A 428 0.36 -5.60 23.71
C PHE A 428 -0.46 -4.31 23.80
N ASN A 429 -1.75 -4.44 23.47
CA ASN A 429 -2.79 -3.43 23.73
C ASN A 429 -3.91 -4.01 24.63
N GLU A 430 -4.16 -3.38 25.80
CA GLU A 430 -5.36 -3.52 26.67
C GLU A 430 -5.75 -4.95 27.06
N GLU A 431 -4.77 -5.77 27.35
CA GLU A 431 -5.05 -7.17 27.67
C GLU A 431 -5.65 -7.37 29.09
N PRO A 432 -6.60 -8.30 29.27
CA PRO A 432 -7.28 -8.49 30.56
C PRO A 432 -6.34 -8.89 31.71
N MET A 433 -5.19 -9.50 31.41
CA MET A 433 -4.25 -10.02 32.41
C MET A 433 -3.27 -8.99 32.98
N GLN A 434 -3.46 -7.69 32.76
CA GLN A 434 -2.55 -6.61 33.14
C GLN A 434 -2.23 -6.56 34.66
N GLY A 435 -3.17 -6.94 35.51
CA GLY A 435 -3.02 -6.97 36.98
C GLY A 435 -2.78 -8.36 37.55
N THR A 436 -2.28 -9.33 36.76
CA THR A 436 -2.10 -10.71 37.18
C THR A 436 -0.63 -11.16 37.11
N GLU A 437 -0.28 -12.20 37.84
CA GLU A 437 1.05 -12.79 37.77
C GLU A 437 1.34 -13.40 36.37
N GLN A 438 0.35 -14.04 35.75
CA GLN A 438 0.46 -14.59 34.40
C GLN A 438 0.79 -13.49 33.40
N GLY A 439 0.08 -12.39 33.44
CA GLY A 439 0.34 -11.25 32.54
C GLY A 439 1.73 -10.65 32.75
N TYR A 440 2.16 -10.50 34.01
CA TYR A 440 3.53 -10.06 34.36
C TYR A 440 4.61 -10.99 33.76
N GLU A 441 4.49 -12.29 33.94
CA GLU A 441 5.46 -13.27 33.43
C GLU A 441 5.47 -13.31 31.88
N MET A 442 4.31 -13.18 31.25
CA MET A 442 4.21 -13.08 29.78
C MET A 442 4.94 -11.84 29.25
N VAL A 443 4.68 -10.66 29.83
CA VAL A 443 5.35 -9.41 29.43
C VAL A 443 6.86 -9.47 29.66
N ARG A 444 7.28 -10.05 30.82
CA ARG A 444 8.69 -10.24 31.13
C ARG A 444 9.39 -11.13 30.08
N LYS A 445 8.73 -12.22 29.64
CA LYS A 445 9.25 -13.11 28.57
C LYS A 445 9.29 -12.39 27.23
N MET A 446 8.21 -11.72 26.81
CA MET A 446 8.14 -10.96 25.55
C MET A 446 9.18 -9.85 25.53
N GLY A 447 9.34 -9.09 26.60
CA GLY A 447 10.35 -8.04 26.75
C GLY A 447 11.77 -8.62 26.65
N ALA A 448 12.04 -9.79 27.21
CA ALA A 448 13.34 -10.46 27.07
C ALA A 448 13.63 -10.86 25.61
N VAL A 449 12.63 -11.33 24.87
CA VAL A 449 12.76 -11.63 23.42
C VAL A 449 13.12 -10.37 22.64
N VAL A 450 12.40 -9.27 22.87
CA VAL A 450 12.71 -7.98 22.22
C VAL A 450 14.15 -7.57 22.54
N LYS A 451 14.55 -7.59 23.81
CA LYS A 451 15.89 -7.16 24.25
C LYS A 451 17.03 -8.06 23.75
N ALA A 452 16.74 -9.32 23.47
CA ALA A 452 17.73 -10.23 22.83
C ALA A 452 18.02 -9.82 21.36
N LEU A 453 17.12 -9.09 20.71
CA LEU A 453 17.22 -8.65 19.31
C LEU A 453 17.57 -7.17 19.14
N ASP A 454 17.14 -6.33 20.10
CA ASP A 454 17.39 -4.89 20.11
C ASP A 454 17.46 -4.35 21.56
N THR A 455 18.66 -4.06 22.01
CA THR A 455 18.91 -3.44 23.32
C THR A 455 18.83 -1.91 23.30
N THR A 456 18.66 -1.30 22.14
CA THR A 456 18.79 0.17 21.94
C THR A 456 17.48 0.91 22.16
N ARG A 457 16.34 0.21 22.07
CA ARG A 457 15.00 0.79 22.26
C ARG A 457 14.32 0.20 23.48
N PRO A 458 13.57 1.00 24.25
CA PRO A 458 12.78 0.52 25.37
C PRO A 458 11.53 -0.26 24.91
N VAL A 459 11.06 -1.14 25.83
CA VAL A 459 9.81 -1.91 25.71
C VAL A 459 8.71 -1.18 26.44
N THR A 460 7.51 -1.14 25.85
CA THR A 460 6.28 -0.61 26.45
C THR A 460 5.13 -1.61 26.31
N ALA A 461 4.03 -1.31 27.01
CA ALA A 461 2.73 -1.95 26.86
C ALA A 461 1.65 -0.89 27.03
N ALA A 462 0.58 -0.97 26.26
CA ALA A 462 -0.53 -0.03 26.29
C ALA A 462 -1.60 -0.52 27.29
N MET A 463 -1.68 0.14 28.45
CA MET A 463 -2.41 -0.34 29.63
C MET A 463 -3.64 0.50 29.91
N ASN A 464 -4.82 -0.12 29.93
CA ASN A 464 -6.08 0.52 30.38
C ASN A 464 -6.50 0.12 31.80
N GLY A 465 -5.75 -0.76 32.50
CA GLY A 465 -6.11 -1.24 33.83
C GLY A 465 -4.95 -1.83 34.59
N GLY A 466 -5.24 -2.39 35.76
CA GLY A 466 -4.27 -3.08 36.61
C GLY A 466 -3.19 -2.20 37.25
N LEU A 467 -3.09 -0.89 36.97
CA LEU A 467 -1.98 0.01 37.32
C LEU A 467 -1.61 0.03 38.83
N PHE A 468 -2.57 -0.25 39.68
CA PHE A 468 -2.39 -0.26 41.16
C PHE A 468 -2.60 -1.65 41.77
N ALA A 469 -2.67 -2.71 40.93
CA ALA A 469 -2.73 -4.09 41.45
C ALA A 469 -1.37 -4.50 42.08
N PRO A 470 -1.37 -5.40 43.06
CA PRO A 470 -0.15 -5.84 43.76
C PRO A 470 0.89 -6.46 42.81
N VAL A 471 0.44 -7.26 41.85
CA VAL A 471 1.23 -7.77 40.71
C VAL A 471 0.78 -7.05 39.48
N ASN A 472 1.74 -6.57 38.70
CA ASN A 472 1.41 -5.69 37.59
C ASN A 472 2.44 -5.72 36.48
N VAL A 473 1.97 -5.70 35.21
CA VAL A 473 2.80 -5.74 34.02
C VAL A 473 3.70 -4.51 33.86
N PHE A 474 3.36 -3.35 34.44
CA PHE A 474 4.21 -2.15 34.32
C PHE A 474 5.61 -2.36 34.90
N LYS A 475 5.78 -3.30 35.85
CA LYS A 475 7.09 -3.65 36.44
C LYS A 475 7.99 -4.44 35.46
N ALA A 476 7.43 -4.92 34.36
CA ALA A 476 8.15 -5.70 33.33
C ALA A 476 8.42 -4.92 32.05
N VAL A 477 8.05 -3.62 31.98
CA VAL A 477 8.33 -2.74 30.85
C VAL A 477 9.28 -1.60 31.23
N ASP A 478 9.93 -1.00 30.25
CA ASP A 478 10.85 0.14 30.45
C ASP A 478 10.11 1.49 30.51
N VAL A 479 9.00 1.62 29.77
CA VAL A 479 8.15 2.80 29.70
C VAL A 479 6.70 2.36 29.84
N VAL A 480 5.98 2.95 30.80
CA VAL A 480 4.56 2.62 31.04
C VAL A 480 3.71 3.40 30.06
N GLY A 481 2.94 2.71 29.22
CA GLY A 481 1.92 3.27 28.36
C GLY A 481 0.56 3.29 29.03
N PHE A 482 -0.08 4.46 29.07
CA PHE A 482 -1.41 4.63 29.64
C PHE A 482 -2.46 4.76 28.54
N ASN A 483 -3.51 3.94 28.58
CA ASN A 483 -4.70 4.13 27.75
C ASN A 483 -5.82 4.71 28.64
N TYR A 484 -6.27 5.96 28.34
CA TYR A 484 -7.44 6.64 28.92
C TYR A 484 -7.41 6.87 30.46
N GLN A 485 -6.28 6.77 31.12
CA GLN A 485 -6.16 6.86 32.58
C GLN A 485 -5.63 8.21 33.08
N MET A 486 -6.07 9.33 32.51
CA MET A 486 -5.58 10.70 32.83
C MET A 486 -5.60 11.01 34.32
N GLN A 487 -6.66 10.56 35.01
CA GLN A 487 -6.83 10.77 36.47
C GLN A 487 -5.80 10.04 37.32
N SER A 488 -5.09 9.08 36.75
CA SER A 488 -4.09 8.25 37.41
C SER A 488 -2.66 8.77 37.29
N TYR A 489 -2.37 9.70 36.39
CA TYR A 489 -1.01 10.14 36.08
C TYR A 489 -0.24 10.64 37.32
N ASP A 490 -0.78 11.62 38.04
CA ASP A 490 -0.10 12.23 39.18
C ASP A 490 0.07 11.24 40.35
N ARG A 491 -0.96 10.45 40.65
CA ARG A 491 -0.90 9.41 41.68
C ARG A 491 0.14 8.36 41.34
N PHE A 492 0.13 7.84 40.09
CA PHE A 492 1.04 6.81 39.67
C PHE A 492 2.51 7.29 39.72
N HIS A 493 2.79 8.50 39.20
CA HIS A 493 4.12 9.11 39.24
C HIS A 493 4.61 9.31 40.68
N LYS A 494 3.73 9.76 41.58
CA LYS A 494 4.05 9.90 43.02
C LYS A 494 4.38 8.56 43.70
N GLU A 495 3.62 7.50 43.40
CA GLU A 495 3.81 6.17 43.96
C GLU A 495 4.99 5.42 43.32
N ASN A 496 5.35 5.75 42.04
CA ASN A 496 6.39 5.10 41.25
C ASN A 496 7.33 6.14 40.60
N PRO A 497 8.10 6.93 41.38
CA PRO A 497 8.82 8.10 40.86
C PRO A 497 9.97 7.76 39.91
N ALA A 498 10.43 6.52 39.85
CA ALA A 498 11.47 6.06 38.92
C ALA A 498 10.93 5.60 37.57
N MET A 499 9.59 5.44 37.41
CA MET A 499 8.98 4.91 36.21
C MET A 499 8.81 5.99 35.16
N LYS A 500 9.22 5.67 33.92
CA LYS A 500 9.04 6.50 32.73
C LYS A 500 7.63 6.29 32.20
N MET A 501 6.96 7.35 31.75
CA MET A 501 5.55 7.33 31.42
C MET A 501 5.25 8.01 30.09
N THR A 502 4.28 7.48 29.35
CA THR A 502 3.62 8.11 28.21
C THR A 502 2.14 7.76 28.19
N SER A 503 1.29 8.61 27.62
CA SER A 503 -0.05 8.18 27.24
C SER A 503 0.06 7.46 25.89
N SER A 504 -0.15 6.15 25.88
CA SER A 504 -0.14 5.33 24.66
C SER A 504 -1.43 5.42 23.87
N GLU A 505 -2.55 5.81 24.54
CA GLU A 505 -3.84 6.06 23.91
C GLU A 505 -4.68 6.99 24.77
N ASP A 506 -5.28 8.02 24.15
CA ASP A 506 -6.07 9.02 24.89
C ASP A 506 -7.17 9.60 24.01
N VAL A 507 -8.05 10.38 24.59
CA VAL A 507 -9.13 11.14 23.95
C VAL A 507 -10.35 10.28 23.62
N SER A 508 -10.53 9.70 22.44
CA SER A 508 -11.77 9.05 21.95
C SER A 508 -12.98 9.99 21.91
N ALA A 509 -12.81 11.22 21.43
CA ALA A 509 -13.89 12.17 21.21
C ALA A 509 -14.66 11.85 19.91
N PHE A 510 -15.93 12.24 19.84
CA PHE A 510 -16.80 11.98 18.70
C PHE A 510 -17.01 13.23 17.86
N GLU A 511 -16.76 13.14 16.57
CA GLU A 511 -17.03 14.20 15.61
C GLU A 511 -17.47 13.63 14.25
N VAL A 512 -18.40 14.33 13.57
CA VAL A 512 -18.73 14.14 12.16
C VAL A 512 -18.35 15.41 11.39
N ARG A 513 -17.51 15.26 10.35
CA ARG A 513 -17.01 16.40 9.58
C ARG A 513 -18.13 17.28 9.03
N GLY A 514 -18.09 18.59 9.35
CA GLY A 514 -19.03 19.60 8.86
C GLY A 514 -20.39 19.61 9.56
N GLU A 515 -20.60 18.78 10.59
CA GLU A 515 -21.82 18.74 11.38
C GLU A 515 -21.64 19.46 12.72
N TYR A 516 -22.59 20.31 13.10
CA TYR A 516 -22.47 21.16 14.28
C TYR A 516 -23.66 21.06 15.24
N VAL A 517 -24.56 20.14 14.97
CA VAL A 517 -25.67 19.76 15.85
C VAL A 517 -25.70 18.25 15.98
N THR A 518 -25.68 17.75 17.21
CA THR A 518 -25.84 16.32 17.45
C THR A 518 -27.28 15.90 17.16
N ASP A 519 -27.43 14.92 16.27
CA ASP A 519 -28.70 14.25 15.96
C ASP A 519 -28.50 12.73 16.03
N ARG A 520 -28.78 12.16 17.20
CA ARG A 520 -28.58 10.74 17.45
C ARG A 520 -29.49 9.85 16.60
N SER A 521 -30.66 10.35 16.15
CA SER A 521 -31.57 9.60 15.29
C SER A 521 -31.02 9.43 13.87
N ARG A 522 -30.15 10.32 13.43
CA ARG A 522 -29.46 10.30 12.15
C ARG A 522 -28.00 9.85 12.28
N HIS A 523 -27.57 9.41 13.45
CA HIS A 523 -26.20 9.03 13.75
C HIS A 523 -25.19 10.15 13.43
N ILE A 524 -25.51 11.37 13.86
CA ILE A 524 -24.67 12.55 13.69
C ILE A 524 -24.18 13.02 15.06
N MET A 525 -22.88 13.23 15.19
CA MET A 525 -22.21 13.83 16.33
C MET A 525 -21.66 15.21 15.96
N SER A 526 -21.85 16.18 16.82
CA SER A 526 -21.39 17.54 16.54
C SER A 526 -19.87 17.70 16.61
N SER A 527 -19.29 18.44 15.68
CA SER A 527 -17.86 18.75 15.66
C SER A 527 -17.51 19.95 16.55
N TYR A 528 -17.94 19.93 17.81
CA TYR A 528 -17.61 20.97 18.79
C TYR A 528 -16.71 20.50 19.93
N ASP A 529 -16.07 19.31 19.83
CA ASP A 529 -15.24 18.73 20.88
C ASP A 529 -15.94 18.69 22.25
N LYS A 530 -17.17 18.16 22.28
CA LYS A 530 -18.01 18.13 23.50
C LYS A 530 -18.35 16.73 23.97
N GLU A 531 -18.38 15.78 23.05
CA GLU A 531 -18.84 14.42 23.29
C GLU A 531 -17.70 13.43 23.06
N ASN A 532 -17.58 12.45 23.93
CA ASN A 532 -16.54 11.42 23.88
C ASN A 532 -17.11 10.09 24.40
N ALA A 533 -16.35 9.02 24.15
CA ALA A 533 -16.63 7.71 24.73
C ALA A 533 -16.56 7.76 26.27
N ILE A 534 -17.26 6.85 26.94
CA ILE A 534 -17.31 6.84 28.43
C ILE A 534 -15.95 6.61 29.08
N TRP A 535 -15.02 6.00 28.35
CA TRP A 535 -13.64 5.76 28.77
C TRP A 535 -12.69 6.90 28.38
N GLY A 536 -13.11 7.80 27.52
CA GLY A 536 -12.27 8.82 26.90
C GLY A 536 -12.46 10.22 27.45
N SER A 537 -11.96 11.19 26.70
CA SER A 537 -12.03 12.62 26.98
C SER A 537 -12.21 13.41 25.69
N THR A 538 -12.44 14.73 25.82
CA THR A 538 -12.37 15.65 24.69
C THR A 538 -10.91 15.90 24.27
N HIS A 539 -10.67 16.31 23.01
CA HIS A 539 -9.32 16.60 22.48
C HIS A 539 -8.57 17.65 23.33
N ARG A 540 -9.27 18.70 23.76
CA ARG A 540 -8.68 19.75 24.59
C ARG A 540 -8.30 19.25 25.98
N ALA A 541 -9.15 18.48 26.64
CA ALA A 541 -8.90 17.94 27.97
C ALA A 541 -7.75 16.92 27.98
N GLY A 542 -7.71 16.00 27.01
CA GLY A 542 -6.66 15.00 26.87
C GLY A 542 -5.29 15.64 26.66
N TRP A 543 -5.18 16.58 25.71
CA TRP A 543 -3.91 17.27 25.49
C TRP A 543 -3.48 18.13 26.67
N LYS A 544 -4.39 18.88 27.32
CA LYS A 544 -4.10 19.66 28.53
C LYS A 544 -3.49 18.80 29.63
N ALA A 545 -4.12 17.63 29.88
CA ALA A 545 -3.63 16.71 30.92
C ALA A 545 -2.17 16.28 30.70
N VAL A 546 -1.76 16.13 29.44
CA VAL A 546 -0.40 15.72 29.06
C VAL A 546 0.55 16.91 29.00
N ALA A 547 0.12 18.04 28.42
CA ALA A 547 0.95 19.21 28.21
C ALA A 547 1.42 19.85 29.53
N GLU A 548 0.58 19.83 30.57
CA GLU A 548 0.87 20.40 31.89
C GLU A 548 1.81 19.50 32.75
N ARG A 549 2.11 18.26 32.30
CA ARG A 549 2.92 17.30 33.05
C ARG A 549 4.22 17.00 32.34
N GLN A 550 5.33 17.55 32.83
CA GLN A 550 6.66 17.37 32.22
C GLN A 550 7.12 15.90 32.23
N PHE A 551 6.78 15.17 33.28
CA PHE A 551 7.17 13.75 33.41
C PHE A 551 6.52 12.81 32.38
N LEU A 552 5.41 13.20 31.74
CA LEU A 552 4.85 12.46 30.63
C LEU A 552 5.62 12.75 29.35
N ALA A 553 6.07 11.71 28.65
CA ALA A 553 6.76 11.85 27.36
C ALA A 553 5.87 12.50 26.30
N GLY A 554 4.56 12.23 26.32
CA GLY A 554 3.56 12.79 25.44
C GLY A 554 2.30 11.95 25.40
N CYS A 555 1.50 12.09 24.34
CA CYS A 555 0.32 11.26 24.13
C CYS A 555 0.18 10.79 22.68
N PHE A 556 -0.67 9.76 22.50
CA PHE A 556 -1.15 9.28 21.21
C PHE A 556 -2.67 9.34 21.20
N VAL A 557 -3.21 10.25 20.41
CA VAL A 557 -4.67 10.48 20.33
C VAL A 557 -5.34 9.35 19.56
N TRP A 558 -6.41 8.82 20.11
CA TRP A 558 -7.33 7.91 19.42
C TRP A 558 -8.42 8.72 18.71
N THR A 559 -8.42 8.89 17.36
CA THR A 559 -7.39 8.49 16.38
C THR A 559 -7.07 9.63 15.42
N GLY A 560 -6.01 9.49 14.63
CA GLY A 560 -5.68 10.49 13.59
C GLY A 560 -6.68 10.51 12.45
N PHE A 561 -7.13 9.33 11.98
CA PHE A 561 -8.15 9.15 10.94
C PHE A 561 -9.31 8.33 11.48
N ASP A 562 -10.51 8.56 10.96
CA ASP A 562 -11.57 7.55 11.09
C ASP A 562 -11.15 6.26 10.41
N TYR A 563 -11.74 5.16 10.82
CA TYR A 563 -11.50 3.82 10.30
C TYR A 563 -12.82 3.04 10.20
N ARG A 564 -12.87 1.99 9.41
CA ARG A 564 -14.05 1.11 9.32
C ARG A 564 -14.16 0.26 10.56
N GLY A 565 -15.40 -0.07 10.91
CA GLY A 565 -15.71 -0.74 12.17
C GLY A 565 -15.77 0.24 13.35
N GLU A 566 -16.09 -0.28 14.53
CA GLU A 566 -16.21 0.45 15.79
C GLU A 566 -17.00 1.79 15.69
N PRO A 567 -18.22 1.79 15.20
CA PRO A 567 -19.01 3.01 14.99
C PRO A 567 -19.60 3.58 16.28
N THR A 568 -18.97 3.33 17.43
CA THR A 568 -19.37 3.86 18.73
C THR A 568 -19.59 5.38 18.67
N PRO A 569 -20.70 5.92 19.23
CA PRO A 569 -21.69 5.29 20.12
C PRO A 569 -22.87 4.61 19.39
N PHE A 570 -22.75 4.39 18.09
CA PHE A 570 -23.82 3.82 17.27
C PHE A 570 -23.53 2.39 16.84
N THR A 571 -24.43 1.83 16.06
CA THR A 571 -24.33 0.58 15.31
C THR A 571 -24.84 0.86 13.90
N TRP A 572 -25.34 -0.17 13.18
CA TRP A 572 -25.96 0.04 11.86
C TRP A 572 -26.98 1.22 11.88
N PRO A 573 -26.97 2.12 10.92
CA PRO A 573 -26.23 2.12 9.63
C PRO A 573 -24.80 2.71 9.67
N SER A 574 -24.26 3.08 10.82
CA SER A 574 -22.88 3.59 10.88
C SER A 574 -21.88 2.46 10.68
N ALA A 575 -20.99 2.61 9.71
CA ALA A 575 -20.02 1.58 9.32
C ALA A 575 -18.55 1.96 9.59
N SER A 576 -18.32 3.22 9.98
CA SER A 576 -16.99 3.75 10.34
C SER A 576 -17.04 4.42 11.69
N SER A 577 -15.86 4.59 12.30
CA SER A 577 -15.70 5.28 13.58
C SER A 577 -16.00 6.79 13.50
N PHE A 578 -16.12 7.43 14.64
CA PHE A 578 -16.33 8.87 14.83
C PHE A 578 -15.13 9.53 15.53
N PHE A 579 -14.10 8.76 15.87
CA PHE A 579 -12.97 9.17 16.71
C PHE A 579 -11.90 9.98 15.98
N GLY A 580 -11.82 9.84 14.65
CA GLY A 580 -10.74 10.45 13.87
C GLY A 580 -10.68 11.97 14.00
N ILE A 581 -9.49 12.52 14.13
CA ILE A 581 -9.20 13.95 13.97
C ILE A 581 -9.50 14.39 12.51
N MET A 582 -9.31 13.48 11.58
CA MET A 582 -9.72 13.56 10.18
C MET A 582 -10.70 12.43 9.86
N ASP A 583 -11.54 12.62 8.86
CA ASP A 583 -12.39 11.54 8.38
C ASP A 583 -11.60 10.44 7.64
N LEU A 584 -12.27 9.37 7.20
CA LEU A 584 -11.64 8.24 6.53
C LEU A 584 -10.90 8.60 5.21
N CYS A 585 -11.22 9.74 4.58
CA CYS A 585 -10.53 10.26 3.40
C CYS A 585 -9.35 11.19 3.76
N GLY A 586 -9.19 11.55 5.03
CA GLY A 586 -8.19 12.52 5.49
C GLY A 586 -8.63 13.98 5.39
N PHE A 587 -9.93 14.25 5.30
CA PHE A 587 -10.44 15.61 5.40
C PHE A 587 -10.54 16.05 6.86
N PRO A 588 -10.04 17.27 7.20
CA PRO A 588 -10.02 17.79 8.55
C PRO A 588 -11.41 17.89 9.19
N LYS A 589 -11.56 17.41 10.44
CA LYS A 589 -12.64 17.75 11.34
C LYS A 589 -12.24 18.95 12.22
N THR A 590 -13.07 19.38 13.16
CA THR A 590 -12.72 20.48 14.06
C THR A 590 -11.50 20.16 14.92
N ALA A 591 -11.36 18.92 15.37
CA ALA A 591 -10.22 18.42 16.13
C ALA A 591 -8.86 18.67 15.46
N TYR A 592 -8.79 18.61 14.13
CA TYR A 592 -7.58 18.93 13.37
C TYR A 592 -7.06 20.34 13.70
N TRP A 593 -7.95 21.32 13.70
CA TRP A 593 -7.61 22.72 13.95
C TRP A 593 -7.32 23.00 15.43
N ILE A 594 -7.98 22.24 16.34
CA ILE A 594 -7.67 22.28 17.76
C ILE A 594 -6.21 21.85 17.99
N HIS A 595 -5.84 20.68 17.48
CA HIS A 595 -4.47 20.17 17.64
C HIS A 595 -3.46 21.00 16.87
N GLN A 596 -3.77 21.49 15.66
CA GLN A 596 -2.85 22.36 14.94
C GLN A 596 -2.53 23.62 15.72
N ALA A 597 -3.55 24.26 16.34
CA ALA A 597 -3.33 25.43 17.18
C ALA A 597 -2.49 25.14 18.44
N GLN A 598 -2.61 23.92 18.99
CA GLN A 598 -1.87 23.49 20.18
C GLN A 598 -0.45 22.97 19.87
N TRP A 599 -0.24 22.37 18.68
CA TRP A 599 0.98 21.62 18.37
C TRP A 599 1.95 22.36 17.44
N ARG A 600 1.46 23.32 16.62
CA ARG A 600 2.30 24.08 15.69
C ARG A 600 2.71 25.41 16.32
N GLU A 601 4.00 25.52 16.68
CA GLU A 601 4.62 26.74 17.23
C GLU A 601 5.34 27.56 16.15
N ASP A 602 5.65 26.92 15.03
CA ASP A 602 6.39 27.44 13.88
C ASP A 602 5.54 28.27 12.91
N ILE A 603 4.21 28.15 12.98
CA ILE A 603 3.26 28.91 12.16
C ILE A 603 2.19 29.62 13.03
N ASN A 604 1.60 30.68 12.50
CA ASN A 604 0.46 31.32 13.13
C ASN A 604 -0.84 30.65 12.67
N VAL A 605 -1.49 29.94 13.57
CA VAL A 605 -2.75 29.22 13.32
C VAL A 605 -3.93 30.11 13.72
N LEU A 606 -4.91 30.22 12.82
CA LEU A 606 -6.22 30.83 13.09
C LEU A 606 -7.26 30.20 12.19
N GLN A 607 -8.25 29.57 12.77
CA GLN A 607 -9.39 28.95 12.10
C GLN A 607 -10.67 29.30 12.80
N LEU A 608 -11.74 29.53 12.05
CA LEU A 608 -13.10 29.65 12.57
C LEU A 608 -13.89 28.39 12.24
N VAL A 609 -14.69 27.90 13.16
CA VAL A 609 -15.70 26.86 12.99
C VAL A 609 -16.97 27.29 13.71
N PRO A 610 -18.15 26.98 13.18
CA PRO A 610 -18.51 26.27 11.95
C PRO A 610 -18.32 27.13 10.69
N HIS A 611 -18.64 26.56 9.51
CA HIS A 611 -18.77 27.30 8.27
C HIS A 611 -19.83 28.45 8.42
N TRP A 612 -19.78 29.47 7.53
CA TRP A 612 -20.70 30.60 7.58
C TRP A 612 -21.77 30.52 6.47
N THR A 613 -22.26 29.34 6.17
CA THR A 613 -23.35 29.09 5.18
C THR A 613 -24.47 28.34 5.89
N TRP A 614 -25.50 29.07 6.32
CA TRP A 614 -26.66 28.54 7.03
C TRP A 614 -27.93 28.77 6.25
N PRO A 615 -29.01 27.98 6.48
CA PRO A 615 -30.32 28.22 5.89
C PRO A 615 -30.86 29.60 6.19
N ARG A 616 -31.74 30.11 5.31
CA ARG A 616 -32.32 31.47 5.46
C ARG A 616 -33.09 31.67 6.76
N ASP A 617 -33.73 30.64 7.27
CA ASP A 617 -34.47 30.66 8.55
C ASP A 617 -33.57 30.80 9.78
N SER A 618 -32.26 30.70 9.59
CA SER A 618 -31.24 30.92 10.62
C SER A 618 -30.85 32.39 10.78
N ILE A 619 -31.31 33.28 9.89
CA ILE A 619 -31.02 34.72 10.00
C ILE A 619 -31.55 35.28 11.32
N GLY A 620 -30.67 35.95 12.06
CA GLY A 620 -30.98 36.48 13.39
C GLY A 620 -30.82 35.49 14.56
N LYS A 621 -30.71 34.16 14.28
CA LYS A 621 -30.42 33.17 15.31
C LYS A 621 -28.94 33.23 15.72
N ASN A 622 -28.65 32.98 16.98
CA ASN A 622 -27.27 32.92 17.46
C ASN A 622 -26.57 31.61 17.04
N ILE A 623 -25.46 31.76 16.35
CA ILE A 623 -24.58 30.67 15.98
C ILE A 623 -23.36 30.71 16.92
N LYS A 624 -23.03 29.57 17.54
CA LYS A 624 -21.81 29.40 18.32
C LYS A 624 -20.62 29.25 17.37
N VAL A 625 -19.72 30.24 17.36
CA VAL A 625 -18.49 30.24 16.59
C VAL A 625 -17.30 30.04 17.51
N MET A 626 -16.39 29.15 17.16
CA MET A 626 -15.12 28.95 17.85
C MET A 626 -13.99 29.54 17.01
N ALA A 627 -13.07 30.23 17.67
CA ALA A 627 -11.80 30.69 17.11
C ALA A 627 -10.65 29.82 17.64
N LEU A 628 -10.13 28.97 16.78
CA LEU A 628 -9.03 28.04 17.09
C LEU A 628 -7.72 28.69 16.67
N SER A 629 -6.86 29.03 17.63
CA SER A 629 -5.67 29.85 17.37
C SER A 629 -4.57 29.64 18.40
N ASN A 630 -3.34 29.86 18.00
CA ASN A 630 -2.16 29.97 18.86
C ASN A 630 -1.73 31.45 19.04
N ALA A 631 -2.59 32.43 18.73
CA ALA A 631 -2.39 33.83 19.02
C ALA A 631 -2.67 34.16 20.50
N ASP A 632 -2.27 35.34 20.97
CA ASP A 632 -2.56 35.79 22.35
C ASP A 632 -4.02 36.27 22.50
N SER A 633 -4.60 36.80 21.41
CA SER A 633 -5.97 37.28 21.36
C SER A 633 -6.53 37.24 19.95
N VAL A 634 -7.85 37.18 19.83
CA VAL A 634 -8.58 37.23 18.55
C VAL A 634 -9.66 38.29 18.57
N LYS A 635 -9.88 38.92 17.42
CA LYS A 635 -11.04 39.82 17.16
C LYS A 635 -11.87 39.22 16.04
N ILE A 636 -13.19 39.34 16.13
CA ILE A 636 -14.15 38.84 15.15
C ILE A 636 -14.88 40.03 14.49
N LEU A 637 -14.97 39.98 13.16
CA LEU A 637 -15.71 40.96 12.36
C LEU A 637 -16.79 40.23 11.55
N LEU A 638 -17.99 40.80 11.53
CA LEU A 638 -19.07 40.38 10.65
C LEU A 638 -19.37 41.52 9.67
N ASN A 639 -19.26 41.26 8.36
CA ASN A 639 -19.45 42.22 7.29
C ASN A 639 -18.65 43.54 7.48
N GLY A 640 -17.40 43.40 7.95
CA GLY A 640 -16.47 44.50 8.22
C GLY A 640 -16.66 45.19 9.57
N LYS A 641 -17.74 44.91 10.29
CA LYS A 641 -18.02 45.51 11.61
C LYS A 641 -17.45 44.59 12.71
N MET A 642 -16.64 45.14 13.61
CA MET A 642 -16.16 44.41 14.79
C MET A 642 -17.32 44.06 15.71
N ILE A 643 -17.45 42.78 16.07
CA ILE A 643 -18.53 42.24 16.89
C ILE A 643 -18.05 41.65 18.22
N GLY A 644 -16.77 41.43 18.39
CA GLY A 644 -16.19 40.91 19.64
C GLY A 644 -14.71 40.64 19.56
N GLY A 645 -14.11 40.41 20.73
CA GLY A 645 -12.71 39.97 20.85
C GLY A 645 -12.47 39.46 22.24
N GLN A 646 -11.49 38.56 22.37
CA GLN A 646 -11.08 37.94 23.65
C GLN A 646 -9.63 37.48 23.59
N LYS A 647 -9.05 37.27 24.77
CA LYS A 647 -7.80 36.52 24.91
C LYS A 647 -8.04 35.07 24.48
N VAL A 648 -7.04 34.44 23.92
CA VAL A 648 -7.06 33.03 23.55
C VAL A 648 -6.56 32.21 24.72
N ASP A 649 -7.37 31.25 25.16
CA ASP A 649 -6.93 30.15 25.98
C ASP A 649 -6.78 28.91 25.04
N GLN A 650 -5.56 28.38 24.96
CA GLN A 650 -5.25 27.27 24.05
C GLN A 650 -5.94 25.95 24.40
N TYR A 651 -6.47 25.83 25.64
CA TYR A 651 -7.18 24.62 26.10
C TYR A 651 -8.70 24.82 26.18
N GLU A 652 -9.20 26.00 25.77
CA GLU A 652 -10.61 26.31 25.77
C GLU A 652 -11.18 26.55 24.37
N MET A 653 -12.50 26.59 24.27
CA MET A 653 -13.16 26.70 22.95
C MET A 653 -13.03 28.09 22.32
N ASN A 654 -12.69 29.13 23.07
CA ASN A 654 -12.65 30.53 22.59
C ASN A 654 -13.87 30.88 21.75
N THR A 655 -15.08 30.82 22.36
CA THR A 655 -16.36 30.89 21.64
C THR A 655 -16.98 32.28 21.63
N PHE A 656 -17.71 32.57 20.55
CA PHE A 656 -18.52 33.75 20.33
C PHE A 656 -19.93 33.31 19.95
N GLN A 657 -20.96 33.97 20.53
CA GLN A 657 -22.34 33.82 20.11
C GLN A 657 -22.64 34.94 19.11
N ILE A 658 -22.82 34.60 17.86
CA ILE A 658 -22.92 35.55 16.78
C ILE A 658 -24.29 35.41 16.13
N SER A 659 -25.10 36.50 16.13
CA SER A 659 -26.36 36.56 15.40
C SER A 659 -26.08 36.41 13.91
N TYR A 660 -26.57 35.34 13.30
CA TYR A 660 -26.28 35.03 11.90
C TYR A 660 -26.84 36.09 10.95
N GLN A 661 -25.96 36.62 10.14
CA GLN A 661 -26.26 37.44 8.98
C GLN A 661 -25.44 36.92 7.80
N PRO A 662 -26.02 36.68 6.62
CA PRO A 662 -25.27 36.35 5.41
C PRO A 662 -24.18 37.38 5.13
N GLY A 663 -23.04 36.92 4.61
CA GLY A 663 -21.93 37.77 4.25
C GLY A 663 -20.59 37.20 4.71
N LYS A 664 -19.69 38.06 5.19
CA LYS A 664 -18.30 37.76 5.48
C LYS A 664 -18.06 37.73 7.00
N LEU A 665 -17.62 36.57 7.52
CA LEU A 665 -17.13 36.45 8.89
C LEU A 665 -15.60 36.37 8.86
N GLU A 666 -14.93 37.25 9.62
CA GLU A 666 -13.47 37.30 9.68
C GLU A 666 -12.99 37.20 11.12
N ALA A 667 -11.83 36.60 11.30
CA ALA A 667 -11.08 36.65 12.53
C ALA A 667 -9.69 37.24 12.28
N ILE A 668 -9.18 37.99 13.26
CA ILE A 668 -7.83 38.56 13.26
C ILE A 668 -7.14 38.13 14.55
N GLY A 669 -6.02 37.43 14.42
CA GLY A 669 -5.18 37.00 15.53
C GLY A 669 -4.05 37.99 15.83
N TYR A 670 -3.80 38.25 17.10
CA TYR A 670 -2.76 39.17 17.58
C TYR A 670 -1.79 38.46 18.51
N LYS A 671 -0.48 38.71 18.31
CA LYS A 671 0.59 38.37 19.25
C LYS A 671 1.30 39.65 19.69
N LYS A 672 1.43 39.87 21.01
CA LYS A 672 2.06 41.08 21.56
C LYS A 672 1.47 42.38 20.96
N GLY A 673 0.15 42.42 20.75
CA GLY A 673 -0.60 43.55 20.19
C GLY A 673 -0.46 43.75 18.66
N LYS A 674 0.35 42.94 17.96
CA LYS A 674 0.51 43.00 16.50
C LYS A 674 -0.36 41.95 15.83
N GLU A 675 -1.00 42.29 14.70
CA GLU A 675 -1.69 41.31 13.84
C GLU A 675 -0.67 40.33 13.29
N VAL A 676 -0.95 39.02 13.46
CA VAL A 676 -0.10 37.92 12.99
C VAL A 676 -0.81 36.94 12.08
N SER A 677 -2.14 36.90 12.10
CA SER A 677 -2.94 36.00 11.27
C SER A 677 -4.33 36.60 11.00
N ARG A 678 -4.89 36.22 9.85
CA ARG A 678 -6.26 36.59 9.46
C ARG A 678 -6.90 35.40 8.77
N PHE A 679 -8.13 35.09 9.17
CA PHE A 679 -8.96 34.06 8.57
C PHE A 679 -10.30 34.63 8.15
N LYS A 680 -10.83 34.20 7.00
CA LYS A 680 -12.15 34.65 6.50
C LYS A 680 -12.94 33.48 5.94
N MET A 681 -14.24 33.52 6.15
CA MET A 681 -15.23 32.68 5.48
C MET A 681 -16.43 33.52 5.05
N GLU A 682 -17.13 33.05 4.04
CA GLU A 682 -18.27 33.79 3.47
C GLU A 682 -19.45 32.84 3.28
N THR A 683 -20.63 33.37 3.41
CA THR A 683 -21.87 32.70 3.04
C THR A 683 -21.85 32.40 1.54
N THR A 684 -21.98 31.13 1.16
CA THR A 684 -21.99 30.69 -0.22
C THR A 684 -23.40 30.68 -0.81
N GLY A 685 -23.48 30.75 -2.13
CA GLY A 685 -24.68 30.44 -2.89
C GLY A 685 -24.88 28.97 -3.13
N ALA A 686 -25.88 28.61 -3.96
CA ALA A 686 -26.06 27.26 -4.44
C ALA A 686 -24.86 26.80 -5.29
N PRO A 687 -24.51 25.50 -5.30
CA PRO A 687 -23.47 24.97 -6.16
C PRO A 687 -23.82 25.14 -7.65
N VAL A 688 -22.86 25.57 -8.46
CA VAL A 688 -23.00 25.76 -9.93
C VAL A 688 -21.87 25.08 -10.72
N ALA A 689 -20.77 24.71 -10.06
CA ALA A 689 -19.63 24.07 -10.70
C ALA A 689 -18.99 23.06 -9.77
N LEU A 690 -18.24 22.11 -10.34
CA LEU A 690 -17.31 21.21 -9.64
C LEU A 690 -15.87 21.71 -9.77
N GLN A 691 -15.02 21.32 -8.83
CA GLN A 691 -13.58 21.51 -8.88
C GLN A 691 -12.87 20.21 -8.46
N LEU A 692 -11.81 19.86 -9.19
CA LEU A 692 -10.88 18.77 -8.86
C LEU A 692 -9.57 19.37 -8.36
N ILE A 693 -9.09 18.87 -7.23
CA ILE A 693 -7.84 19.32 -6.59
C ILE A 693 -6.96 18.09 -6.38
N ALA A 694 -5.89 18.00 -7.18
CA ALA A 694 -4.92 16.91 -7.07
C ALA A 694 -3.97 17.14 -5.88
N ASP A 695 -3.62 16.08 -5.17
CA ASP A 695 -2.66 16.13 -4.05
C ASP A 695 -1.24 16.48 -4.53
N ARG A 696 -0.87 16.00 -5.70
CA ARG A 696 0.45 16.22 -6.32
C ARG A 696 0.28 16.68 -7.77
N LYS A 697 1.37 17.20 -8.35
CA LYS A 697 1.36 17.71 -9.74
C LYS A 697 1.56 16.62 -10.78
N THR A 698 2.22 15.53 -10.44
CA THR A 698 2.59 14.44 -11.36
C THR A 698 2.43 13.08 -10.69
N LEU A 699 2.30 12.02 -11.48
CA LEU A 699 2.39 10.62 -11.08
C LEU A 699 3.59 9.95 -11.75
N ALA A 700 4.18 8.95 -11.12
CA ALA A 700 5.11 8.04 -11.78
C ALA A 700 4.35 7.08 -12.72
N ASN A 701 4.92 6.76 -13.88
CA ASN A 701 4.31 5.84 -14.85
C ASN A 701 4.70 4.37 -14.62
N ASP A 702 4.76 3.94 -13.36
CA ASP A 702 5.25 2.62 -12.95
C ASP A 702 4.15 1.54 -12.80
N GLY A 703 2.88 1.95 -12.94
CA GLY A 703 1.72 1.06 -12.75
C GLY A 703 1.32 0.84 -11.29
N CYS A 704 1.96 1.51 -10.33
CA CYS A 704 1.75 1.36 -8.90
C CYS A 704 1.44 2.68 -8.20
N ASP A 705 2.01 3.80 -8.68
CA ASP A 705 1.84 5.10 -8.04
C ASP A 705 0.38 5.55 -8.07
N ALA A 706 -0.11 6.02 -6.92
CA ALA A 706 -1.50 6.41 -6.73
C ALA A 706 -1.61 7.80 -6.12
N MET A 707 -2.70 8.52 -6.44
CA MET A 707 -2.92 9.88 -5.99
C MET A 707 -4.38 10.10 -5.59
N PRO A 708 -4.65 10.60 -4.37
CA PRO A 708 -5.97 11.10 -4.02
C PRO A 708 -6.23 12.45 -4.68
N ILE A 709 -7.43 12.61 -5.23
CA ILE A 709 -7.92 13.86 -5.81
C ILE A 709 -9.19 14.25 -5.06
N THR A 710 -9.20 15.43 -4.47
CA THR A 710 -10.36 15.99 -3.79
C THR A 710 -11.32 16.58 -4.81
N ILE A 711 -12.62 16.34 -4.64
CA ILE A 711 -13.70 16.95 -5.39
C ILE A 711 -14.49 17.84 -4.46
N GLN A 712 -14.76 19.08 -4.90
CA GLN A 712 -15.64 20.01 -4.20
C GLN A 712 -16.59 20.72 -5.15
N ALA A 713 -17.72 21.21 -4.60
CA ALA A 713 -18.67 22.04 -5.32
C ALA A 713 -18.39 23.52 -5.08
N LEU A 714 -18.53 24.34 -6.12
CA LEU A 714 -18.33 25.78 -6.09
C LEU A 714 -19.63 26.52 -6.38
N ASP A 715 -19.81 27.65 -5.72
CA ASP A 715 -20.90 28.61 -6.05
C ASP A 715 -20.52 29.52 -7.24
N SER A 716 -21.44 30.42 -7.63
CA SER A 716 -21.25 31.33 -8.75
C SER A 716 -20.10 32.34 -8.57
N LYS A 717 -19.57 32.51 -7.35
CA LYS A 717 -18.40 33.33 -7.04
C LYS A 717 -17.11 32.50 -6.89
N GLY A 718 -17.16 31.21 -7.22
CA GLY A 718 -16.01 30.29 -7.12
C GLY A 718 -15.65 29.90 -5.68
N ARG A 719 -16.55 30.02 -4.72
CA ARG A 719 -16.34 29.64 -3.31
C ARG A 719 -16.82 28.22 -3.09
N ALA A 720 -16.06 27.44 -2.33
CA ALA A 720 -16.43 26.07 -1.94
C ALA A 720 -17.71 26.07 -1.10
N VAL A 721 -18.68 25.25 -1.46
CA VAL A 721 -19.99 25.13 -0.79
C VAL A 721 -19.91 24.02 0.27
N PRO A 722 -19.78 24.37 1.57
CA PRO A 722 -19.51 23.40 2.63
C PRO A 722 -20.71 22.48 2.97
N THR A 723 -21.88 22.78 2.43
CA THR A 723 -23.12 22.02 2.67
C THR A 723 -23.58 21.20 1.47
N ALA A 724 -22.76 21.10 0.43
CA ALA A 724 -23.13 20.36 -0.78
C ALA A 724 -23.09 18.84 -0.54
N ASN A 725 -24.25 18.18 -0.75
CA ASN A 725 -24.43 16.74 -0.70
C ASN A 725 -25.05 16.28 -2.03
N ILE A 726 -24.25 16.22 -3.09
CA ILE A 726 -24.69 15.99 -4.46
C ILE A 726 -23.94 14.81 -5.09
N PRO A 727 -24.59 14.00 -5.93
CA PRO A 727 -23.94 12.90 -6.62
C PRO A 727 -22.98 13.42 -7.70
N VAL A 728 -21.79 12.76 -7.79
CA VAL A 728 -20.78 13.03 -8.80
C VAL A 728 -20.42 11.75 -9.52
N GLU A 729 -20.28 11.83 -10.83
CA GLU A 729 -19.81 10.76 -11.70
C GLU A 729 -18.46 11.13 -12.30
N PHE A 730 -17.55 10.15 -12.35
CA PHE A 730 -16.18 10.31 -12.82
C PHE A 730 -15.95 9.55 -14.12
N GLU A 731 -15.22 10.17 -15.02
CA GLU A 731 -14.73 9.57 -16.27
C GLU A 731 -13.21 9.73 -16.30
N ILE A 732 -12.49 8.64 -16.55
CA ILE A 732 -11.03 8.62 -16.62
C ILE A 732 -10.58 8.17 -18.00
N SER A 733 -9.52 8.79 -18.52
CA SER A 733 -8.89 8.41 -19.78
C SER A 733 -7.39 8.68 -19.73
N GLY A 734 -6.64 8.08 -20.66
CA GLY A 734 -5.19 8.11 -20.64
C GLY A 734 -4.61 6.88 -19.94
N GLY A 735 -3.45 7.00 -19.30
CA GLY A 735 -2.69 5.88 -18.73
C GLY A 735 -2.99 5.61 -17.25
N GLY A 736 -4.26 5.44 -16.88
CA GLY A 736 -4.58 5.14 -15.49
C GLY A 736 -6.03 4.73 -15.25
N LYS A 737 -6.33 4.39 -14.01
CA LYS A 737 -7.62 3.89 -13.55
C LYS A 737 -8.02 4.49 -12.20
N ILE A 738 -9.32 4.49 -11.90
CA ILE A 738 -9.85 4.77 -10.56
C ILE A 738 -9.74 3.49 -9.75
N ILE A 739 -9.11 3.57 -8.57
CA ILE A 739 -8.94 2.44 -7.66
C ILE A 739 -9.78 2.56 -6.40
N GLY A 740 -10.35 3.73 -6.11
CA GLY A 740 -11.17 3.92 -4.92
C GLY A 740 -11.87 5.25 -4.86
N LEU A 741 -12.98 5.28 -4.11
CA LEU A 741 -13.85 6.45 -3.91
C LEU A 741 -14.22 6.57 -2.43
N GLY A 742 -14.29 7.79 -1.92
CA GLY A 742 -14.75 8.05 -0.56
C GLY A 742 -15.33 9.45 -0.39
N ASN A 743 -16.03 9.70 0.71
CA ASN A 743 -16.52 11.04 1.06
C ASN A 743 -16.43 11.35 2.56
N GLY A 744 -15.93 10.40 3.38
CA GLY A 744 -15.78 10.57 4.82
C GLY A 744 -17.06 10.58 5.64
N ASN A 745 -18.21 10.22 5.05
CA ASN A 745 -19.46 10.06 5.80
C ASN A 745 -19.48 8.68 6.46
N PRO A 746 -19.51 8.56 7.81
CA PRO A 746 -19.50 7.28 8.50
C PRO A 746 -20.77 6.44 8.26
N ASN A 747 -21.83 7.06 7.77
CA ASN A 747 -23.14 6.45 7.52
C ASN A 747 -23.37 6.11 6.04
N SER A 748 -22.38 6.34 5.15
CA SER A 748 -22.55 6.09 3.71
C SER A 748 -22.34 4.63 3.36
N HIS A 749 -23.30 4.06 2.63
CA HIS A 749 -23.24 2.71 2.05
C HIS A 749 -23.05 2.72 0.53
N GLU A 750 -22.70 3.84 -0.06
CA GLU A 750 -22.32 3.92 -1.48
C GLU A 750 -21.11 3.03 -1.76
N ALA A 751 -21.07 2.40 -2.92
CA ALA A 751 -19.94 1.58 -3.35
C ALA A 751 -18.64 2.38 -3.34
N GLU A 752 -17.58 1.80 -2.81
CA GLU A 752 -16.25 2.42 -2.76
C GLU A 752 -15.41 2.10 -4.01
N LYS A 753 -15.89 1.20 -4.86
CA LYS A 753 -15.37 0.90 -6.19
C LYS A 753 -16.33 1.41 -7.27
N GLY A 754 -15.80 1.63 -8.46
CA GLY A 754 -16.57 2.17 -9.59
C GLY A 754 -16.24 3.63 -9.89
N ASN A 755 -17.24 4.40 -10.34
CA ASN A 755 -17.04 5.75 -10.84
C ASN A 755 -18.09 6.78 -10.36
N LYS A 756 -18.84 6.47 -9.28
CA LYS A 756 -19.87 7.36 -8.72
C LYS A 756 -19.71 7.52 -7.22
N ARG A 757 -19.74 8.76 -6.73
CA ARG A 757 -19.71 9.06 -5.30
C ARG A 757 -20.39 10.40 -5.01
N SER A 758 -21.25 10.45 -4.00
CA SER A 758 -21.81 11.72 -3.55
C SER A 758 -20.79 12.52 -2.73
N LEU A 759 -20.84 13.86 -2.85
CA LEU A 759 -20.19 14.73 -1.88
C LEU A 759 -20.85 14.57 -0.51
N PHE A 760 -20.07 14.66 0.53
CA PHE A 760 -20.55 14.78 1.90
C PHE A 760 -19.99 16.07 2.51
N ASN A 761 -20.91 16.96 2.92
CA ASN A 761 -20.56 18.28 3.45
C ASN A 761 -19.46 18.96 2.60
N GLY A 762 -19.74 19.04 1.29
CA GLY A 762 -18.94 19.75 0.30
C GLY A 762 -17.82 18.97 -0.36
N LEU A 763 -17.42 17.79 0.14
CA LEU A 763 -16.22 17.09 -0.29
C LEU A 763 -16.46 15.62 -0.61
N ALA A 764 -15.68 15.10 -1.57
CA ALA A 764 -15.43 13.67 -1.78
C ALA A 764 -13.99 13.47 -2.29
N GLN A 765 -13.55 12.23 -2.36
CA GLN A 765 -12.22 11.83 -2.83
C GLN A 765 -12.34 10.73 -3.88
N VAL A 766 -11.54 10.85 -4.94
CA VAL A 766 -11.27 9.78 -5.89
C VAL A 766 -9.78 9.48 -5.85
N ILE A 767 -9.43 8.20 -5.80
CA ILE A 767 -8.02 7.76 -5.87
C ILE A 767 -7.79 7.19 -7.26
N ILE A 768 -6.84 7.80 -7.98
CA ILE A 768 -6.38 7.33 -9.28
C ILE A 768 -5.04 6.62 -9.14
N GLN A 769 -4.79 5.63 -9.99
CA GLN A 769 -3.52 4.91 -10.07
C GLN A 769 -3.02 4.93 -11.50
N SER A 770 -1.70 5.11 -11.69
CA SER A 770 -1.06 5.03 -12.99
C SER A 770 -1.12 3.61 -13.58
N ASP A 771 -1.14 3.52 -14.90
CA ASP A 771 -0.76 2.32 -15.63
C ASP A 771 0.72 2.38 -16.00
N GLU A 772 1.37 1.23 -16.16
CA GLU A 772 2.71 1.16 -16.73
C GLU A 772 2.65 1.41 -18.25
N GLY A 773 3.54 2.21 -18.80
CA GLY A 773 3.66 2.42 -20.24
C GLY A 773 4.02 3.84 -20.65
N ASP A 774 3.93 4.10 -21.96
CA ASP A 774 4.38 5.34 -22.61
C ASP A 774 3.31 6.45 -22.67
N ASN A 775 2.23 6.34 -21.89
CA ASN A 775 1.25 7.41 -21.81
C ASN A 775 1.87 8.66 -21.17
N GLU A 776 1.42 9.84 -21.63
CA GLU A 776 1.94 11.11 -21.13
C GLU A 776 1.17 11.64 -19.91
N SER A 777 -0.09 11.25 -19.74
CA SER A 777 -0.94 11.77 -18.67
C SER A 777 -2.20 10.93 -18.42
N ILE A 778 -2.85 11.23 -17.27
CA ILE A 778 -4.24 10.84 -16.97
C ILE A 778 -5.11 12.08 -17.09
N LYS A 779 -6.26 11.95 -17.73
CA LYS A 779 -7.33 12.93 -17.71
C LYS A 779 -8.50 12.41 -16.89
N LEU A 780 -8.85 13.12 -15.82
CA LEU A 780 -10.02 12.84 -14.99
C LEU A 780 -11.05 13.94 -15.18
N VAL A 781 -12.30 13.55 -15.42
CA VAL A 781 -13.47 14.43 -15.55
C VAL A 781 -14.45 14.10 -14.45
N ALA A 782 -14.97 15.13 -13.74
CA ALA A 782 -16.06 14.98 -12.78
C ALA A 782 -17.31 15.69 -13.31
N ARG A 783 -18.47 15.01 -13.25
CA ARG A 783 -19.77 15.52 -13.73
C ARG A 783 -20.83 15.40 -12.63
N SER A 784 -21.74 16.35 -12.60
CA SER A 784 -22.98 16.29 -11.80
C SER A 784 -24.08 17.02 -12.54
N THR A 785 -25.31 16.55 -12.44
CA THR A 785 -26.46 17.13 -13.12
C THR A 785 -26.63 18.59 -12.73
N GLY A 786 -26.74 19.49 -13.74
CA GLY A 786 -26.95 20.91 -13.52
C GLY A 786 -25.73 21.72 -13.11
N LEU A 787 -24.54 21.11 -13.00
CA LEU A 787 -23.31 21.79 -12.65
C LEU A 787 -22.30 21.81 -13.80
N LYS A 788 -21.48 22.86 -13.87
CA LYS A 788 -20.31 22.87 -14.73
C LYS A 788 -19.32 21.76 -14.30
N SER A 789 -18.95 20.91 -15.24
CA SER A 789 -18.00 19.82 -15.02
C SER A 789 -16.60 20.33 -14.69
N ALA A 790 -15.85 19.54 -13.92
CA ALA A 790 -14.42 19.77 -13.65
C ALA A 790 -13.56 18.78 -14.45
N VAL A 791 -12.38 19.27 -14.86
CA VAL A 791 -11.37 18.45 -15.54
C VAL A 791 -10.02 18.71 -14.89
N VAL A 792 -9.27 17.65 -14.65
CA VAL A 792 -7.85 17.74 -14.28
C VAL A 792 -7.03 16.82 -15.17
N ILE A 793 -5.87 17.27 -15.60
CA ILE A 793 -4.89 16.49 -16.35
C ILE A 793 -3.66 16.35 -15.48
N ILE A 794 -3.27 15.12 -15.20
CA ILE A 794 -2.11 14.76 -14.38
C ILE A 794 -1.03 14.19 -15.31
N PRO A 795 0.04 14.92 -15.57
CA PRO A 795 1.15 14.43 -16.37
C PRO A 795 1.95 13.37 -15.60
N PHE A 796 2.56 12.47 -16.35
CA PHE A 796 3.51 11.51 -15.80
C PHE A 796 4.93 12.06 -15.77
N HIS A 797 5.70 11.62 -14.74
CA HIS A 797 7.14 11.64 -14.80
C HIS A 797 7.65 10.21 -14.96
N ARG A 798 8.67 10.05 -15.81
CA ARG A 798 9.23 8.73 -16.08
C ARG A 798 10.08 8.25 -14.93
N VAL A 799 9.86 7.00 -14.55
CA VAL A 799 10.70 6.28 -13.60
C VAL A 799 11.06 4.91 -14.18
N VAL A 800 12.15 4.34 -13.68
CA VAL A 800 12.47 2.94 -13.97
C VAL A 800 11.55 2.11 -13.09
N PRO A 801 10.66 1.27 -13.64
CA PRO A 801 9.78 0.43 -12.84
C PRO A 801 10.60 -0.52 -11.96
N LYS A 802 10.09 -0.83 -10.77
CA LYS A 802 10.67 -1.89 -9.92
C LYS A 802 10.71 -3.20 -10.73
N PRO A 803 11.82 -3.96 -10.70
CA PRO A 803 11.89 -5.26 -11.38
C PRO A 803 10.76 -6.18 -10.92
N TYR A 804 10.13 -6.87 -11.84
CA TYR A 804 9.02 -7.77 -11.53
C TYR A 804 9.09 -9.08 -12.31
N VAL A 805 8.42 -10.10 -11.77
CA VAL A 805 8.27 -11.40 -12.41
C VAL A 805 7.28 -11.30 -13.56
N SER A 806 7.71 -11.66 -14.78
CA SER A 806 6.88 -11.60 -15.97
C SER A 806 5.54 -12.34 -15.80
N VAL A 807 4.48 -11.74 -16.34
CA VAL A 807 3.15 -12.33 -16.29
C VAL A 807 3.02 -13.34 -17.43
N LEU A 808 2.74 -14.59 -17.10
CA LEU A 808 2.38 -15.60 -18.10
C LEU A 808 0.91 -15.43 -18.47
N LEU A 809 0.66 -15.11 -19.71
CA LEU A 809 -0.68 -15.02 -20.24
C LEU A 809 -1.00 -16.30 -21.00
N PRO A 810 -2.20 -16.92 -20.84
CA PRO A 810 -2.60 -18.04 -21.66
C PRO A 810 -2.68 -17.62 -23.13
N ALA A 811 -2.49 -18.57 -24.04
CA ALA A 811 -2.72 -18.28 -25.45
C ALA A 811 -4.21 -18.00 -25.66
N LEU A 812 -4.55 -16.86 -26.25
CA LEU A 812 -5.91 -16.55 -26.64
C LEU A 812 -6.23 -17.33 -27.93
N VAL A 813 -7.13 -18.30 -27.83
CA VAL A 813 -7.58 -19.09 -29.00
C VAL A 813 -8.67 -18.35 -29.76
N LEU A 814 -8.46 -18.15 -31.04
CA LEU A 814 -9.45 -17.53 -31.94
C LEU A 814 -10.28 -18.63 -32.59
N ASP A 815 -11.42 -18.94 -32.00
CA ASP A 815 -12.29 -20.04 -32.42
C ASP A 815 -13.54 -19.61 -33.21
N GLN A 816 -13.80 -18.32 -33.27
CA GLN A 816 -14.95 -17.76 -33.97
C GLN A 816 -14.49 -16.95 -35.18
N TRP A 817 -14.68 -17.54 -36.35
CA TRP A 817 -14.33 -16.90 -37.62
C TRP A 817 -15.57 -16.79 -38.52
N ARG A 818 -15.50 -15.83 -39.45
CA ARG A 818 -16.42 -15.72 -40.60
C ARG A 818 -15.63 -15.95 -41.85
N ALA A 819 -16.08 -16.85 -42.75
CA ALA A 819 -15.50 -17.10 -44.02
C ALA A 819 -16.35 -16.47 -45.14
N SER A 820 -15.71 -15.77 -46.05
CA SER A 820 -16.37 -15.22 -47.24
C SER A 820 -16.81 -16.32 -48.22
N VAL A 821 -17.55 -15.93 -49.23
CA VAL A 821 -17.61 -16.74 -50.49
C VAL A 821 -16.25 -16.85 -51.11
N ILE A 822 -16.05 -17.83 -52.00
CA ILE A 822 -14.82 -18.03 -52.76
C ILE A 822 -14.86 -17.12 -53.99
N PHE A 823 -13.79 -16.29 -54.13
CA PHE A 823 -13.68 -15.34 -55.23
C PHE A 823 -12.77 -15.88 -56.36
N GLN A 824 -13.13 -15.60 -57.62
CA GLN A 824 -12.26 -15.87 -58.78
C GLN A 824 -11.17 -14.85 -58.94
N VAL A 825 -11.47 -13.56 -58.63
CA VAL A 825 -10.55 -12.43 -58.72
C VAL A 825 -10.18 -12.05 -57.28
N ARG A 826 -8.95 -11.62 -57.09
CA ARG A 826 -8.45 -11.25 -55.77
C ARG A 826 -9.28 -10.13 -55.14
N PRO A 827 -9.95 -10.38 -54.00
CA PRO A 827 -10.75 -9.40 -53.27
C PRO A 827 -9.84 -8.47 -52.46
N ASP A 828 -10.38 -7.32 -52.06
CA ASP A 828 -9.73 -6.46 -51.06
C ASP A 828 -9.99 -7.02 -49.65
N PRO A 829 -8.93 -7.48 -48.91
CA PRO A 829 -9.10 -8.00 -47.56
C PRO A 829 -9.58 -6.96 -46.54
N ASN A 830 -9.45 -5.66 -46.88
CA ASN A 830 -9.84 -4.55 -46.01
C ASN A 830 -11.19 -3.92 -46.39
N GLN A 831 -11.89 -4.48 -47.39
CA GLN A 831 -13.22 -3.97 -47.76
C GLN A 831 -14.10 -3.80 -46.54
N LYS A 832 -14.59 -2.61 -46.29
CA LYS A 832 -15.56 -2.32 -45.24
C LYS A 832 -16.85 -3.07 -45.57
N ILE A 833 -17.24 -3.99 -44.70
CA ILE A 833 -18.47 -4.71 -44.78
C ILE A 833 -19.38 -4.10 -43.74
N ALA A 834 -20.60 -3.69 -44.12
CA ALA A 834 -21.60 -3.25 -43.19
C ALA A 834 -21.96 -4.42 -42.20
N ASP A 835 -22.30 -4.10 -40.95
CA ASP A 835 -22.56 -5.09 -39.91
C ASP A 835 -23.59 -6.14 -40.34
N ASN A 836 -24.57 -5.76 -41.18
CA ASN A 836 -25.58 -6.68 -41.76
C ASN A 836 -24.99 -7.64 -42.79
N ASP A 837 -23.91 -7.27 -43.49
CA ASP A 837 -23.31 -8.12 -44.53
C ASP A 837 -22.30 -9.13 -43.94
N MET A 838 -21.70 -8.85 -42.79
CA MET A 838 -20.90 -9.84 -42.04
C MET A 838 -21.73 -11.06 -41.63
N ASN A 839 -23.04 -10.91 -41.40
CA ASN A 839 -23.94 -12.03 -41.10
C ASN A 839 -24.17 -12.94 -42.32
N SER A 840 -23.88 -12.48 -43.55
CA SER A 840 -23.97 -13.30 -44.77
C SER A 840 -22.75 -14.23 -44.90
N TRP A 841 -21.62 -13.94 -44.19
CA TRP A 841 -20.46 -14.79 -44.24
C TRP A 841 -20.65 -16.03 -43.35
N MET A 842 -20.21 -17.18 -43.83
CA MET A 842 -20.41 -18.46 -43.15
C MET A 842 -19.60 -18.49 -41.81
N PRO A 843 -20.24 -18.78 -40.69
CA PRO A 843 -19.51 -19.00 -39.45
C PRO A 843 -18.70 -20.29 -39.55
N VAL A 844 -17.39 -20.19 -39.24
CA VAL A 844 -16.47 -21.32 -39.30
C VAL A 844 -15.59 -21.35 -38.05
N LYS A 845 -15.12 -22.54 -37.69
CA LYS A 845 -14.05 -22.75 -36.72
C LYS A 845 -12.78 -23.15 -37.43
N TYR A 846 -11.63 -22.94 -36.80
CA TYR A 846 -10.38 -23.51 -37.26
C TYR A 846 -10.46 -25.07 -37.30
N GLY A 847 -9.53 -25.69 -38.05
CA GLY A 847 -9.50 -27.16 -38.20
C GLY A 847 -10.32 -27.70 -39.38
N GLN A 848 -11.00 -26.84 -40.12
CA GLN A 848 -11.77 -27.20 -41.30
C GLN A 848 -11.26 -26.46 -42.54
N LEU A 849 -10.63 -27.20 -43.45
CA LEU A 849 -10.25 -26.64 -44.75
C LEU A 849 -11.48 -26.48 -45.64
N GLN A 850 -11.54 -25.37 -46.39
CA GLN A 850 -12.60 -25.11 -47.38
C GLN A 850 -12.20 -25.64 -48.74
N GLU A 851 -13.15 -26.18 -49.50
CA GLU A 851 -12.92 -26.55 -50.88
C GLU A 851 -13.01 -25.30 -51.77
N MET A 852 -11.96 -24.97 -52.51
CA MET A 852 -11.85 -23.76 -53.34
C MET A 852 -12.65 -23.93 -54.66
N ALA A 853 -13.96 -24.24 -54.53
CA ALA A 853 -14.85 -24.53 -55.63
C ALA A 853 -15.13 -23.27 -56.46
N GLY A 854 -14.68 -23.27 -57.72
CA GLY A 854 -14.96 -22.23 -58.67
C GLY A 854 -14.19 -20.90 -58.50
N GLY A 855 -13.21 -20.83 -57.65
CA GLY A 855 -12.40 -19.65 -57.40
C GLY A 855 -11.03 -19.95 -56.77
N ARG A 856 -10.28 -18.88 -56.45
CA ARG A 856 -8.88 -18.98 -55.95
C ARG A 856 -8.64 -18.26 -54.65
N TYR A 857 -9.58 -17.43 -54.18
CA TYR A 857 -9.40 -16.58 -53.02
C TYR A 857 -10.50 -16.74 -52.01
N LEU A 858 -10.13 -16.76 -50.73
CA LEU A 858 -11.05 -16.87 -49.58
C LEU A 858 -10.57 -15.95 -48.47
N ILE A 859 -11.46 -15.21 -47.82
CA ILE A 859 -11.15 -14.35 -46.67
C ILE A 859 -11.78 -14.94 -45.41
N TYR A 860 -10.98 -15.06 -44.38
CA TYR A 860 -11.42 -15.28 -42.99
C TYR A 860 -11.35 -13.97 -42.24
N ARG A 861 -12.36 -13.68 -41.40
CA ARG A 861 -12.36 -12.55 -40.49
C ARG A 861 -12.77 -12.95 -39.10
N THR A 862 -12.14 -12.33 -38.08
CA THR A 862 -12.53 -12.39 -36.70
C THR A 862 -12.12 -11.10 -35.99
N THR A 863 -12.74 -10.83 -34.83
CA THR A 863 -12.26 -9.81 -33.90
C THR A 863 -11.79 -10.47 -32.62
N PHE A 864 -10.86 -9.84 -31.92
CA PHE A 864 -10.41 -10.31 -30.63
C PHE A 864 -9.91 -9.13 -29.78
N MET A 865 -10.06 -9.27 -28.46
CA MET A 865 -9.53 -8.34 -27.49
C MET A 865 -8.19 -8.88 -26.97
N PRO A 866 -7.04 -8.26 -27.35
CA PRO A 866 -5.75 -8.64 -26.78
C PRO A 866 -5.70 -8.37 -25.29
N TYR A 867 -4.92 -9.16 -24.54
CA TYR A 867 -4.62 -8.83 -23.15
C TYR A 867 -3.88 -7.49 -23.04
N ASP A 868 -3.97 -6.81 -21.89
CA ASP A 868 -3.36 -5.50 -21.65
C ASP A 868 -1.87 -5.44 -22.03
N GLU A 869 -1.12 -6.49 -21.73
CA GLU A 869 0.29 -6.57 -22.09
C GLU A 869 0.50 -6.62 -23.62
N GLN A 870 -0.34 -7.38 -24.33
CA GLN A 870 -0.30 -7.45 -25.79
C GLN A 870 -0.76 -6.13 -26.44
N GLN A 871 -1.71 -5.42 -25.81
CA GLN A 871 -2.11 -4.08 -26.24
C GLN A 871 -0.95 -3.09 -26.15
N ARG A 872 -0.08 -3.22 -25.14
CA ARG A 872 1.07 -2.34 -24.89
C ARG A 872 2.31 -2.72 -25.70
N LYS A 873 2.62 -4.02 -25.82
CA LYS A 873 3.88 -4.52 -26.40
C LYS A 873 3.71 -5.18 -27.76
N GLY A 874 2.48 -5.48 -28.16
CA GLY A 874 2.22 -6.34 -29.32
C GLY A 874 2.23 -7.83 -28.93
N GLY A 875 2.12 -8.70 -29.91
CA GLY A 875 2.04 -10.15 -29.72
C GLY A 875 2.39 -10.93 -30.98
N GLN A 876 2.14 -12.24 -30.92
CA GLN A 876 2.32 -13.16 -32.05
C GLN A 876 1.02 -13.92 -32.31
N LEU A 877 0.59 -13.92 -33.56
CA LEU A 877 -0.43 -14.82 -34.07
C LEU A 877 0.24 -16.13 -34.46
N THR A 878 -0.26 -17.25 -33.99
CA THR A 878 0.20 -18.59 -34.38
C THR A 878 -0.92 -19.29 -35.15
N PHE A 879 -0.69 -19.59 -36.39
CA PHE A 879 -1.58 -20.38 -37.24
C PHE A 879 -0.99 -21.79 -37.31
N GLN A 880 -1.71 -22.80 -36.78
CA GLN A 880 -1.33 -24.18 -36.96
C GLN A 880 -1.96 -24.70 -38.22
N LYS A 881 -1.16 -25.45 -39.04
CA LYS A 881 -1.61 -26.12 -40.26
C LYS A 881 -2.39 -25.23 -41.24
N ILE A 882 -1.94 -23.98 -41.43
CA ILE A 882 -2.54 -23.11 -42.44
C ILE A 882 -2.16 -23.62 -43.83
N THR A 883 -3.14 -23.77 -44.71
CA THR A 883 -2.98 -24.31 -46.06
C THR A 883 -3.31 -23.25 -47.12
N GLY A 884 -2.44 -23.09 -48.12
CA GLY A 884 -2.54 -22.05 -49.16
C GLY A 884 -1.53 -20.91 -48.91
N LYS A 885 -1.29 -20.09 -49.97
CA LYS A 885 -0.62 -18.80 -49.77
C LYS A 885 -1.53 -17.92 -48.92
N ALA A 886 -0.96 -17.15 -48.01
CA ALA A 886 -1.80 -16.39 -47.11
C ALA A 886 -1.23 -14.97 -46.84
N GLU A 887 -2.14 -14.00 -46.68
CA GLU A 887 -1.85 -12.66 -46.19
C GLU A 887 -2.66 -12.41 -44.90
N VAL A 888 -2.00 -11.88 -43.89
CA VAL A 888 -2.64 -11.52 -42.60
C VAL A 888 -2.68 -10.01 -42.48
N TRP A 889 -3.86 -9.49 -42.26
CA TRP A 889 -4.14 -8.08 -42.14
C TRP A 889 -4.75 -7.79 -40.78
N MET A 890 -4.19 -6.81 -40.03
CA MET A 890 -4.72 -6.38 -38.77
C MET A 890 -5.06 -4.89 -38.80
N ASP A 891 -6.31 -4.57 -38.48
CA ASP A 891 -6.85 -3.18 -38.54
C ASP A 891 -6.55 -2.47 -39.88
N GLY A 892 -6.65 -3.20 -40.97
CA GLY A 892 -6.40 -2.69 -42.29
C GLY A 892 -4.94 -2.64 -42.73
N LYS A 893 -3.96 -3.09 -41.92
CA LYS A 893 -2.54 -3.13 -42.25
C LYS A 893 -2.08 -4.58 -42.51
N LEU A 894 -1.34 -4.80 -43.58
CA LEU A 894 -0.67 -6.07 -43.85
C LEU A 894 0.43 -6.28 -42.80
N ILE A 895 0.38 -7.38 -42.05
CA ILE A 895 1.34 -7.73 -40.97
C ILE A 895 2.13 -9.00 -41.29
N GLY A 896 1.71 -9.80 -42.27
CA GLY A 896 2.45 -11.01 -42.68
C GLY A 896 2.00 -11.57 -43.99
N THR A 897 2.94 -12.25 -44.72
CA THR A 897 2.69 -12.91 -45.99
C THR A 897 3.37 -14.29 -45.98
N LYS A 898 2.60 -15.34 -46.28
CA LYS A 898 3.06 -16.70 -46.52
C LYS A 898 3.04 -16.95 -48.06
N SER A 899 4.18 -17.10 -48.67
CA SER A 899 4.33 -17.18 -50.12
C SER A 899 4.19 -18.59 -50.70
N ASP A 900 4.35 -19.63 -49.88
CA ASP A 900 4.16 -21.01 -50.30
C ASP A 900 2.73 -21.49 -50.04
N GLY A 901 2.25 -22.39 -50.88
CA GLY A 901 0.91 -23.00 -50.76
C GLY A 901 0.83 -24.21 -49.86
N ALA A 902 1.95 -24.67 -49.27
CA ALA A 902 1.99 -25.87 -48.46
C ALA A 902 1.27 -25.71 -47.11
N THR A 903 0.82 -26.82 -46.55
CA THR A 903 0.30 -26.85 -45.18
C THR A 903 1.46 -26.72 -44.16
N SER A 904 1.48 -25.67 -43.38
CA SER A 904 2.55 -25.43 -42.39
C SER A 904 2.02 -24.64 -41.20
N ASP A 905 2.73 -24.71 -40.10
CA ASP A 905 2.57 -23.78 -39.00
C ASP A 905 3.20 -22.45 -39.38
N TRP A 906 2.56 -21.34 -38.97
CA TRP A 906 3.04 -20.01 -39.32
C TRP A 906 2.84 -19.03 -38.15
N VAL A 907 3.88 -18.26 -37.88
CA VAL A 907 3.86 -17.25 -36.81
C VAL A 907 3.99 -15.86 -37.42
N VAL A 908 3.10 -14.96 -37.02
CA VAL A 908 3.03 -13.57 -37.49
C VAL A 908 3.06 -12.62 -36.32
N PRO A 909 4.10 -11.80 -36.14
CA PRO A 909 4.13 -10.78 -35.10
C PRO A 909 3.20 -9.62 -35.44
N PHE A 910 2.66 -8.98 -34.39
CA PHE A 910 1.89 -7.75 -34.54
C PHE A 910 2.29 -6.70 -33.49
N SER A 911 2.16 -5.43 -33.86
CA SER A 911 2.54 -4.30 -33.00
C SER A 911 1.48 -3.98 -31.95
N SER A 912 1.89 -3.21 -30.92
CA SER A 912 1.00 -2.64 -29.91
C SER A 912 -0.21 -1.92 -30.53
N GLY A 913 -1.30 -1.88 -29.78
CA GLY A 913 -2.55 -1.18 -30.16
C GLY A 913 -3.64 -1.44 -29.12
N ARG A 914 -4.42 -0.41 -28.79
CA ARG A 914 -5.47 -0.49 -27.78
C ARG A 914 -6.79 -0.94 -28.37
N GLY A 915 -7.58 -1.64 -27.56
CA GLY A 915 -8.95 -2.05 -27.87
C GLY A 915 -9.06 -3.32 -28.70
N GLU A 916 -10.28 -3.59 -29.16
CA GLU A 916 -10.57 -4.74 -30.00
C GLU A 916 -9.85 -4.63 -31.35
N ARG A 917 -9.30 -5.73 -31.83
CA ARG A 917 -8.53 -5.82 -33.07
C ARG A 917 -9.30 -6.59 -34.12
N LEU A 918 -9.37 -6.07 -35.34
CA LEU A 918 -9.96 -6.76 -36.51
C LEU A 918 -8.83 -7.52 -37.22
N LEU A 919 -9.02 -8.84 -37.38
CA LEU A 919 -8.10 -9.73 -38.09
C LEU A 919 -8.74 -10.24 -39.38
N SER A 920 -8.11 -10.02 -40.53
CA SER A 920 -8.48 -10.59 -41.81
C SER A 920 -7.35 -11.45 -42.36
N VAL A 921 -7.67 -12.67 -42.80
CA VAL A 921 -6.72 -13.61 -43.44
C VAL A 921 -7.22 -13.91 -44.85
N LEU A 922 -6.49 -13.44 -45.85
CA LEU A 922 -6.74 -13.77 -47.24
C LEU A 922 -5.95 -15.05 -47.59
N ILE A 923 -6.64 -16.06 -48.09
CA ILE A 923 -6.05 -17.32 -48.58
C ILE A 923 -6.12 -17.31 -50.12
N GLU A 924 -5.00 -17.65 -50.79
CA GLU A 924 -4.94 -17.98 -52.22
C GLU A 924 -4.53 -19.46 -52.40
N ALA A 925 -5.30 -20.20 -53.17
CA ALA A 925 -5.01 -21.56 -53.52
C ALA A 925 -5.59 -21.93 -54.89
N GLU A 926 -5.19 -23.06 -55.46
CA GLU A 926 -5.70 -23.52 -56.75
C GLU A 926 -7.20 -23.86 -56.67
N SER A 927 -7.96 -23.54 -57.74
CA SER A 927 -9.37 -23.88 -57.79
C SER A 927 -9.55 -25.41 -57.73
N GLY A 928 -10.52 -25.84 -56.84
CA GLY A 928 -10.77 -27.25 -56.57
C GLY A 928 -9.85 -27.89 -55.49
N SER A 929 -8.83 -27.18 -55.00
CA SER A 929 -8.04 -27.67 -53.85
C SER A 929 -8.73 -27.36 -52.52
N LYS A 930 -8.24 -27.97 -51.40
CA LYS A 930 -8.64 -27.63 -50.02
C LYS A 930 -7.62 -26.68 -49.41
N ALA A 931 -8.09 -25.53 -48.88
CA ALA A 931 -7.24 -24.54 -48.30
C ALA A 931 -7.92 -23.84 -47.10
N GLY A 932 -7.16 -23.13 -46.26
CA GLY A 932 -7.70 -22.36 -45.15
C GLY A 932 -7.01 -22.64 -43.80
N LEU A 933 -7.74 -22.46 -42.72
CA LEU A 933 -7.31 -22.56 -41.33
C LEU A 933 -7.42 -24.02 -40.87
N GLY A 934 -6.39 -24.87 -41.16
CA GLY A 934 -6.39 -26.30 -40.89
C GLY A 934 -6.10 -26.71 -39.43
N GLY A 935 -5.78 -25.78 -38.54
CA GLY A 935 -5.54 -26.01 -37.13
C GLY A 935 -5.82 -24.81 -36.25
N VAL A 936 -5.42 -24.89 -35.00
CA VAL A 936 -5.68 -23.84 -34.01
C VAL A 936 -5.03 -22.51 -34.43
N VAL A 937 -5.78 -21.43 -34.31
CA VAL A 937 -5.25 -20.05 -34.41
C VAL A 937 -5.24 -19.44 -33.03
N SER A 938 -4.09 -18.99 -32.59
CA SER A 938 -3.94 -18.42 -31.26
C SER A 938 -3.06 -17.16 -31.24
N VAL A 939 -3.35 -16.31 -30.25
CA VAL A 939 -2.55 -15.11 -29.94
C VAL A 939 -1.70 -15.39 -28.71
N LYS A 940 -0.40 -15.15 -28.79
CA LYS A 940 0.55 -15.28 -27.68
C LYS A 940 1.27 -13.96 -27.43
N ALA A 941 1.75 -13.78 -26.20
CA ALA A 941 2.69 -12.68 -25.92
C ALA A 941 4.03 -12.92 -26.65
N ILE A 942 4.73 -11.84 -26.98
CA ILE A 942 6.12 -11.95 -27.43
C ILE A 942 6.95 -12.39 -26.21
N ASN A 943 7.52 -13.56 -26.25
CA ASN A 943 8.48 -13.97 -25.23
C ASN A 943 9.75 -13.14 -25.44
N ASN A 944 10.09 -12.28 -24.49
CA ASN A 944 11.40 -11.63 -24.42
C ASN A 944 12.43 -12.62 -23.89
#